data_b7b8933fb75f5c88989f15752b102b10
#
_entry.id   b7b8933fb75f5c88989f15752b102b10
#
_cell.length_a   1.000
_cell.length_b   1.000
_cell.length_c   1.000
_cell.angle_alpha   90.00
_cell.angle_beta   90.00
_cell.angle_gamma   90.00
#
_symmetry.space_group_name_H-M   'P 1'
#
loop_
_entity.id
_entity.type
_entity.pdbx_description
1 polymer ?
#
loop_
_entity_poly.entity_id
_entity_poly.type
_entity_poly.pdbx_seq_one_letter_code
_entity_poly.pdbx_strand_id
1 'polypeptide(L)'
;MQLEELKSQGLKLDENNEEFKYALEYALYTNNNIYLTGKAGTGKTTFLHYLKQVSDKKIAVLAPTGIAAIKVGGQTIHSFFQIPPSVYVPNDRRLRTKAPANDKDRSTLYDHFKYTKERQQLINNIDMIVIDEVSMVRCDLLDVVDSLLRTFRRNPYPFGGVQMLFVGDVFQLPPVVPSEDSVILKRFYESEFFFSAHAMQQVLPTLCYIELKKIYRQNELTFINLLNRVRENKVLQEDYNTLHSKLIHGFNPSTDDNYITLVTTNRKALEINNNKLNSISTTPRKYTAEIDGTFPTEIFPTEKVLDLKVKAQVMFIRNNKRLGVYNGMIGTISEMKPNEITVTVSDDNGNKRNITTPREIWENKRYEWDEEEKQVIETVVGSFCQFPLRLAWAITVHKSQGLTFNKVVADIGSSFTSGQVYVALSRCTSLDGLVLTSPITPRAIITNHNVLNFTQNESSKMELQENLNPSKADFYYKKSRSAFQQMNAEQCIDDLYTAIGYRNDITTPQFRKFILIYLKYIFRLLKKHEVKENSELEDKITALESKVYKLETASSEKDSLLSNSNITIGELTTEINNLTERVETFQTINKEAYKELFQEKQKFENFKANTSEIIGENEKLKKELNEYKDQINLLNQKNKKLAKENNKHTQTIESLNKEIERVKNISWLQKLFGKK
;
A
#
# COMPACT_ATOMS: atom_id res chain seq x y z
N MET A 1 -10.46 17.76 9.61
CA MET A 1 -10.66 17.84 8.15
C MET A 1 -10.41 16.50 7.46
N GLN A 2 -9.23 15.87 7.51
CA GLN A 2 -9.00 14.56 6.84
C GLN A 2 -9.94 13.43 7.26
N LEU A 3 -10.33 13.32 8.52
CA LEU A 3 -11.28 12.29 9.01
C LEU A 3 -12.71 12.49 8.50
N GLU A 4 -13.14 13.71 8.26
CA GLU A 4 -14.48 14.03 7.73
C GLU A 4 -14.56 13.88 6.21
N GLU A 5 -13.49 14.19 5.48
CA GLU A 5 -13.38 13.92 4.04
C GLU A 5 -13.39 12.42 3.74
N LEU A 6 -12.83 11.59 4.62
CA LEU A 6 -12.80 10.13 4.48
C LEU A 6 -14.17 9.49 4.77
N LYS A 7 -14.96 10.09 5.65
CA LYS A 7 -16.36 9.68 5.87
C LYS A 7 -17.21 9.83 4.58
N SER A 8 -16.90 10.80 3.75
CA SER A 8 -17.58 11.02 2.46
C SER A 8 -17.27 9.95 1.42
N GLN A 9 -16.15 9.23 1.56
CA GLN A 9 -15.72 8.16 0.65
C GLN A 9 -16.27 6.77 1.01
N GLY A 10 -17.18 6.68 1.98
CA GLY A 10 -17.91 5.45 2.30
C GLY A 10 -17.17 4.43 3.17
N LEU A 11 -15.95 4.75 3.67
CA LEU A 11 -15.29 3.95 4.69
C LEU A 11 -15.78 4.39 6.09
N LYS A 12 -16.73 3.63 6.66
CA LYS A 12 -17.15 3.83 8.04
C LYS A 12 -16.06 3.32 8.98
N LEU A 13 -15.26 4.24 9.53
CA LEU A 13 -14.49 3.94 10.73
C LEU A 13 -15.45 3.65 11.89
N ASP A 14 -15.16 2.57 12.61
CA ASP A 14 -15.79 2.33 13.89
C ASP A 14 -15.18 3.28 14.93
N GLU A 15 -15.84 4.42 15.16
CA GLU A 15 -15.38 5.49 16.06
C GLU A 15 -15.14 5.01 17.49
N ASN A 16 -15.73 3.88 17.86
CA ASN A 16 -15.60 3.27 19.19
C ASN A 16 -14.40 2.30 19.30
N ASN A 17 -13.57 2.15 18.27
CA ASN A 17 -12.37 1.32 18.30
C ASN A 17 -11.14 2.17 18.61
N GLU A 18 -10.88 2.38 19.91
CA GLU A 18 -9.77 3.23 20.36
C GLU A 18 -8.40 2.68 19.94
N GLU A 19 -8.20 1.35 19.99
CA GLU A 19 -6.94 0.73 19.62
C GLU A 19 -6.65 0.93 18.12
N PHE A 20 -7.67 0.87 17.28
CA PHE A 20 -7.54 1.18 15.85
C PHE A 20 -7.12 2.64 15.63
N LYS A 21 -7.73 3.56 16.39
CA LYS A 21 -7.41 4.99 16.33
C LYS A 21 -5.96 5.25 16.77
N TYR A 22 -5.52 4.67 17.90
CA TYR A 22 -4.13 4.81 18.34
C TYR A 22 -3.16 4.27 17.30
N ALA A 23 -3.39 3.06 16.76
CA ALA A 23 -2.53 2.47 15.75
C ALA A 23 -2.41 3.38 14.50
N LEU A 24 -3.52 3.98 14.06
CA LEU A 24 -3.55 4.89 12.94
C LEU A 24 -2.76 6.17 13.23
N GLU A 25 -3.01 6.79 14.37
CA GLU A 25 -2.34 8.01 14.76
C GLU A 25 -0.82 7.82 14.92
N TYR A 26 -0.39 6.69 15.50
CA TYR A 26 1.02 6.33 15.56
C TYR A 26 1.65 6.13 14.17
N ALA A 27 0.93 5.46 13.27
CA ALA A 27 1.40 5.26 11.90
C ALA A 27 1.52 6.59 11.13
N LEU A 28 0.58 7.52 11.32
CA LEU A 28 0.54 8.80 10.60
C LEU A 28 1.52 9.84 11.19
N TYR A 29 1.53 9.99 12.51
CA TYR A 29 2.13 11.15 13.16
C TYR A 29 3.47 10.87 13.84
N THR A 30 3.89 9.59 13.96
CA THR A 30 5.15 9.23 14.59
C THR A 30 6.12 8.56 13.62
N ASN A 31 7.38 8.38 14.05
CA ASN A 31 8.36 7.52 13.39
C ASN A 31 8.65 6.27 14.24
N ASN A 32 7.88 6.02 15.29
CA ASN A 32 8.06 4.85 16.14
C ASN A 32 7.71 3.58 15.38
N ASN A 33 8.46 2.51 15.62
CA ASN A 33 8.11 1.20 15.11
C ASN A 33 6.88 0.67 15.84
N ILE A 34 5.98 0.03 15.11
CA ILE A 34 4.68 -0.40 15.62
C ILE A 34 4.55 -1.91 15.41
N TYR A 35 4.13 -2.63 16.45
CA TYR A 35 3.59 -3.96 16.31
C TYR A 35 2.07 -3.92 16.53
N LEU A 36 1.34 -4.13 15.44
CA LEU A 36 -0.12 -4.16 15.44
C LEU A 36 -0.58 -5.61 15.41
N THR A 37 -1.10 -6.08 16.51
CA THR A 37 -1.63 -7.43 16.63
C THR A 37 -3.14 -7.41 16.88
N GLY A 38 -3.70 -8.59 17.06
CA GLY A 38 -5.09 -8.80 17.39
C GLY A 38 -5.55 -10.17 16.94
N LYS A 39 -6.58 -10.66 17.56
CA LYS A 39 -7.17 -11.97 17.32
C LYS A 39 -7.63 -12.10 15.87
N ALA A 40 -7.97 -13.32 15.47
CA ALA A 40 -8.56 -13.53 14.14
C ALA A 40 -9.88 -12.73 14.03
N GLY A 41 -10.03 -11.95 12.94
CA GLY A 41 -11.24 -11.16 12.70
C GLY A 41 -11.30 -9.78 13.36
N THR A 42 -10.20 -9.24 13.89
CA THR A 42 -10.16 -7.90 14.50
C THR A 42 -9.94 -6.74 13.51
N GLY A 43 -9.85 -7.02 12.20
CA GLY A 43 -9.78 -5.96 11.19
C GLY A 43 -8.37 -5.49 10.80
N LYS A 44 -7.30 -6.24 11.10
CA LYS A 44 -5.91 -5.89 10.72
C LYS A 44 -5.75 -5.56 9.24
N THR A 45 -6.31 -6.36 8.34
CA THR A 45 -6.25 -6.11 6.88
C THR A 45 -7.03 -4.85 6.49
N THR A 46 -8.17 -4.60 7.14
CA THR A 46 -8.96 -3.38 6.94
C THR A 46 -8.16 -2.15 7.36
N PHE A 47 -7.43 -2.26 8.47
CA PHE A 47 -6.51 -1.21 8.93
C PHE A 47 -5.45 -0.88 7.87
N LEU A 48 -4.82 -1.89 7.27
CA LEU A 48 -3.81 -1.67 6.24
C LEU A 48 -4.37 -0.97 4.99
N HIS A 49 -5.54 -1.39 4.54
CA HIS A 49 -6.20 -0.72 3.41
C HIS A 49 -6.54 0.74 3.73
N TYR A 50 -7.02 0.99 4.95
CA TYR A 50 -7.33 2.33 5.40
C TYR A 50 -6.08 3.22 5.50
N LEU A 51 -5.01 2.69 6.13
CA LEU A 51 -3.73 3.40 6.26
C LEU A 51 -3.16 3.82 4.89
N LYS A 52 -3.20 2.93 3.90
CA LYS A 52 -2.74 3.26 2.52
C LYS A 52 -3.52 4.41 1.87
N GLN A 53 -4.77 4.59 2.23
CA GLN A 53 -5.62 5.65 1.65
C GLN A 53 -5.43 7.02 2.31
N VAL A 54 -5.12 7.02 3.63
CA VAL A 54 -5.11 8.25 4.42
C VAL A 54 -3.71 8.81 4.67
N SER A 55 -2.67 8.01 4.39
CA SER A 55 -1.29 8.37 4.72
C SER A 55 -0.60 9.10 3.58
N ASP A 56 0.02 10.23 3.89
CA ASP A 56 0.93 10.95 3.00
C ASP A 56 2.34 10.32 2.95
N LYS A 57 2.62 9.32 3.81
CA LYS A 57 3.90 8.62 3.85
C LYS A 57 4.07 7.72 2.65
N LYS A 58 5.29 7.59 2.16
CA LYS A 58 5.70 6.66 1.12
C LYS A 58 5.80 5.26 1.71
N ILE A 59 4.76 4.46 1.51
CA ILE A 59 4.58 3.16 2.16
C ILE A 59 4.87 2.02 1.19
N ALA A 60 5.70 1.06 1.61
CA ALA A 60 5.77 -0.25 0.97
C ALA A 60 5.10 -1.30 1.86
N VAL A 61 4.16 -2.06 1.31
CA VAL A 61 3.49 -3.17 2.02
C VAL A 61 4.10 -4.49 1.57
N LEU A 62 4.62 -5.24 2.52
CA LEU A 62 5.34 -6.48 2.29
C LEU A 62 4.69 -7.64 3.06
N ALA A 63 4.92 -8.87 2.61
CA ALA A 63 4.47 -10.07 3.30
C ALA A 63 5.48 -11.21 3.14
N PRO A 64 5.49 -12.22 4.02
CA PRO A 64 6.40 -13.36 3.92
C PRO A 64 6.07 -14.30 2.75
N THR A 65 4.80 -14.38 2.34
CA THR A 65 4.35 -15.29 1.28
C THR A 65 3.68 -14.56 0.12
N GLY A 66 3.75 -15.12 -1.09
CA GLY A 66 3.13 -14.54 -2.29
C GLY A 66 1.61 -14.34 -2.15
N ILE A 67 0.92 -15.32 -1.56
CA ILE A 67 -0.54 -15.23 -1.36
C ILE A 67 -0.90 -14.08 -0.41
N ALA A 68 -0.15 -13.93 0.69
CA ALA A 68 -0.36 -12.83 1.62
C ALA A 68 -0.04 -11.46 0.96
N ALA A 69 1.04 -11.39 0.18
CA ALA A 69 1.42 -10.19 -0.56
C ALA A 69 0.34 -9.73 -1.55
N ILE A 70 -0.18 -10.65 -2.37
CA ILE A 70 -1.26 -10.35 -3.33
C ILE A 70 -2.53 -9.87 -2.61
N LYS A 71 -2.86 -10.47 -1.46
CA LYS A 71 -4.05 -10.14 -0.68
C LYS A 71 -4.06 -8.67 -0.21
N VAL A 72 -2.90 -8.15 0.19
CA VAL A 72 -2.74 -6.77 0.67
C VAL A 72 -2.31 -5.80 -0.43
N GLY A 73 -2.20 -6.27 -1.68
CA GLY A 73 -1.72 -5.48 -2.81
C GLY A 73 -0.28 -5.02 -2.64
N GLY A 74 0.59 -5.89 -2.11
CA GLY A 74 1.99 -5.63 -1.84
C GLY A 74 2.94 -6.60 -2.54
N GLN A 75 4.18 -6.69 -2.05
CA GLN A 75 5.22 -7.59 -2.52
C GLN A 75 5.68 -8.56 -1.42
N THR A 76 6.35 -9.66 -1.81
CA THR A 76 7.06 -10.46 -0.81
C THR A 76 8.33 -9.77 -0.35
N ILE A 77 8.73 -9.99 0.91
CA ILE A 77 9.99 -9.46 1.47
C ILE A 77 11.17 -9.84 0.57
N HIS A 78 11.26 -11.10 0.17
CA HIS A 78 12.32 -11.60 -0.71
C HIS A 78 12.36 -10.87 -2.07
N SER A 79 11.21 -10.65 -2.70
CA SER A 79 11.12 -9.93 -3.97
C SER A 79 11.47 -8.45 -3.83
N PHE A 80 10.97 -7.80 -2.77
CA PHE A 80 11.22 -6.38 -2.54
C PHE A 80 12.70 -6.09 -2.28
N PHE A 81 13.36 -6.86 -1.45
CA PHE A 81 14.78 -6.69 -1.12
C PHE A 81 15.71 -7.54 -1.99
N GLN A 82 15.17 -8.30 -2.95
CA GLN A 82 15.93 -9.23 -3.80
C GLN A 82 16.82 -10.17 -2.98
N ILE A 83 16.30 -10.66 -1.84
CA ILE A 83 16.99 -11.57 -0.94
C ILE A 83 16.81 -13.01 -1.46
N PRO A 84 17.89 -13.75 -1.80
CA PRO A 84 17.79 -15.17 -2.12
C PRO A 84 17.26 -15.98 -0.93
N PRO A 85 16.39 -16.98 -1.17
CA PRO A 85 15.94 -17.88 -0.11
C PRO A 85 17.12 -18.69 0.43
N SER A 86 17.58 -18.37 1.62
CA SER A 86 18.62 -19.10 2.34
C SER A 86 18.60 -18.75 3.83
N VAL A 87 19.41 -19.44 4.64
CA VAL A 87 19.69 -19.03 6.02
C VAL A 87 20.76 -17.96 6.03
N TYR A 88 20.57 -16.98 6.90
CA TYR A 88 21.54 -15.92 7.15
C TYR A 88 21.91 -15.93 8.62
N VAL A 89 23.20 -15.80 8.90
CA VAL A 89 23.72 -15.73 10.27
C VAL A 89 24.21 -14.30 10.57
N PRO A 90 24.30 -13.88 11.85
CA PRO A 90 24.66 -12.49 12.19
C PRO A 90 25.97 -12.00 11.57
N ASN A 91 26.95 -12.88 11.40
CA ASN A 91 28.26 -12.55 10.79
C ASN A 91 28.38 -13.09 9.35
N ASP A 92 27.28 -13.18 8.64
CA ASP A 92 27.27 -13.67 7.25
C ASP A 92 28.13 -12.77 6.36
N ARG A 93 29.06 -13.39 5.61
CA ARG A 93 29.94 -12.66 4.69
C ARG A 93 29.19 -11.87 3.64
N ARG A 94 28.01 -12.36 3.23
CA ARG A 94 27.13 -11.70 2.26
C ARG A 94 26.57 -10.36 2.75
N LEU A 95 26.58 -10.10 4.06
CA LEU A 95 26.04 -8.89 4.68
C LEU A 95 27.11 -7.88 5.10
N ARG A 96 28.38 -8.22 5.01
CA ARG A 96 29.49 -7.33 5.41
C ARG A 96 29.67 -6.16 4.43
N THR A 97 29.90 -4.98 4.95
CA THR A 97 30.16 -3.77 4.13
C THR A 97 31.61 -3.62 3.72
N LYS A 98 32.53 -4.27 4.43
CA LYS A 98 33.99 -4.28 4.15
C LYS A 98 34.54 -5.69 4.35
N ALA A 99 35.37 -6.15 3.43
CA ALA A 99 36.11 -7.37 3.59
C ALA A 99 37.31 -7.14 4.52
N PRO A 100 37.61 -8.05 5.49
CA PRO A 100 38.83 -7.99 6.31
C PRO A 100 40.07 -8.02 5.43
N ALA A 101 41.14 -7.34 5.85
CA ALA A 101 42.36 -7.22 5.05
C ALA A 101 43.00 -8.57 4.69
N ASN A 102 42.88 -9.55 5.59
CA ASN A 102 43.48 -10.88 5.45
C ASN A 102 42.50 -11.93 4.86
N ASP A 103 41.27 -11.56 4.48
CA ASP A 103 40.33 -12.49 3.88
C ASP A 103 40.62 -12.63 2.37
N LYS A 104 40.68 -13.88 1.88
CA LYS A 104 40.82 -14.15 0.44
C LYS A 104 39.59 -13.75 -0.35
N ASP A 105 38.41 -13.90 0.26
CA ASP A 105 37.16 -13.42 -0.30
C ASP A 105 37.01 -11.93 -0.04
N ARG A 106 37.01 -11.14 -1.10
CA ARG A 106 36.84 -9.67 -1.04
C ARG A 106 35.40 -9.22 -1.23
N SER A 107 34.46 -10.17 -1.43
CA SER A 107 33.07 -9.85 -1.66
C SER A 107 32.45 -9.11 -0.46
N THR A 108 31.56 -8.21 -0.76
CA THR A 108 30.82 -7.38 0.19
C THR A 108 29.31 -7.48 -0.08
N LEU A 109 28.51 -6.89 0.78
CA LEU A 109 27.07 -6.80 0.59
C LEU A 109 26.70 -6.23 -0.80
N TYR A 110 27.46 -5.27 -1.31
CA TYR A 110 27.22 -4.66 -2.63
C TYR A 110 27.44 -5.62 -3.80
N ASP A 111 28.26 -6.65 -3.63
CA ASP A 111 28.49 -7.69 -4.64
C ASP A 111 27.36 -8.72 -4.67
N HIS A 112 26.76 -8.97 -3.53
CA HIS A 112 25.65 -9.91 -3.37
C HIS A 112 24.27 -9.27 -3.66
N PHE A 113 24.10 -7.99 -3.29
CA PHE A 113 22.86 -7.22 -3.48
C PHE A 113 23.12 -6.05 -4.45
N LYS A 114 23.13 -6.36 -5.76
CA LYS A 114 23.43 -5.41 -6.84
C LYS A 114 22.19 -4.56 -7.15
N TYR A 115 21.89 -3.59 -6.29
CA TYR A 115 20.75 -2.69 -6.52
C TYR A 115 21.06 -1.66 -7.60
N THR A 116 20.12 -1.49 -8.54
CA THR A 116 20.13 -0.37 -9.49
C THR A 116 19.98 0.96 -8.77
N LYS A 117 20.25 2.07 -9.47
CA LYS A 117 20.10 3.42 -8.89
C LYS A 117 18.67 3.68 -8.45
N GLU A 118 17.70 3.30 -9.26
CA GLU A 118 16.25 3.45 -8.98
C GLU A 118 15.86 2.67 -7.72
N ARG A 119 16.42 1.47 -7.55
CA ARG A 119 16.17 0.66 -6.35
C ARG A 119 16.76 1.27 -5.10
N GLN A 120 17.97 1.81 -5.20
CA GLN A 120 18.60 2.52 -4.08
C GLN A 120 17.79 3.78 -3.71
N GLN A 121 17.28 4.52 -4.69
CA GLN A 121 16.43 5.68 -4.46
C GLN A 121 15.10 5.28 -3.81
N LEU A 122 14.45 4.20 -4.26
CA LEU A 122 13.28 3.65 -3.60
C LEU A 122 13.55 3.39 -2.11
N ILE A 123 14.62 2.65 -1.79
CA ILE A 123 14.99 2.33 -0.41
C ILE A 123 15.32 3.59 0.40
N ASN A 124 15.97 4.58 -0.20
CA ASN A 124 16.32 5.83 0.47
C ASN A 124 15.12 6.73 0.79
N ASN A 125 14.08 6.66 -0.03
CA ASN A 125 12.94 7.57 0.05
C ASN A 125 11.68 6.98 0.70
N ILE A 126 11.66 5.68 1.02
CA ILE A 126 10.56 5.07 1.77
C ILE A 126 10.52 5.63 3.20
N ASP A 127 9.32 6.04 3.62
CA ASP A 127 9.05 6.52 4.97
C ASP A 127 8.61 5.39 5.91
N MET A 128 7.85 4.42 5.40
CA MET A 128 7.31 3.31 6.17
C MET A 128 7.35 2.00 5.40
N ILE A 129 7.73 0.92 6.08
CA ILE A 129 7.59 -0.45 5.59
C ILE A 129 6.59 -1.17 6.49
N VAL A 130 5.54 -1.68 5.87
CA VAL A 130 4.55 -2.56 6.52
C VAL A 130 4.90 -4.00 6.22
N ILE A 131 4.95 -4.85 7.25
CA ILE A 131 5.10 -6.30 7.09
C ILE A 131 3.83 -6.96 7.62
N ASP A 132 2.97 -7.42 6.71
CA ASP A 132 1.76 -8.19 7.08
C ASP A 132 2.11 -9.67 7.29
N GLU A 133 1.29 -10.37 8.10
CA GLU A 133 1.51 -11.75 8.53
C GLU A 133 2.92 -11.97 9.12
N VAL A 134 3.36 -11.02 9.97
CA VAL A 134 4.72 -11.00 10.52
C VAL A 134 5.05 -12.23 11.37
N SER A 135 4.06 -12.94 11.90
CA SER A 135 4.26 -14.21 12.63
C SER A 135 5.02 -15.26 11.81
N MET A 136 4.96 -15.19 10.48
CA MET A 136 5.62 -16.11 9.57
C MET A 136 7.00 -15.61 9.10
N VAL A 137 7.47 -14.46 9.58
CA VAL A 137 8.78 -13.90 9.22
C VAL A 137 9.85 -14.45 10.14
N ARG A 138 10.90 -15.04 9.55
CA ARG A 138 12.06 -15.55 10.30
C ARG A 138 12.91 -14.41 10.83
N CYS A 139 13.48 -14.62 12.00
CA CYS A 139 14.36 -13.66 12.68
C CYS A 139 15.57 -13.26 11.82
N ASP A 140 16.24 -14.23 11.20
CA ASP A 140 17.38 -13.98 10.33
C ASP A 140 17.03 -13.16 9.08
N LEU A 141 15.90 -13.43 8.47
CA LEU A 141 15.41 -12.64 7.33
C LEU A 141 15.19 -11.16 7.72
N LEU A 142 14.67 -10.93 8.92
CA LEU A 142 14.47 -9.56 9.41
C LEU A 142 15.80 -8.84 9.68
N ASP A 143 16.81 -9.55 10.17
CA ASP A 143 18.15 -8.99 10.33
C ASP A 143 18.83 -8.68 8.99
N VAL A 144 18.57 -9.47 7.93
CA VAL A 144 19.00 -9.13 6.57
C VAL A 144 18.34 -7.83 6.09
N VAL A 145 17.03 -7.69 6.30
CA VAL A 145 16.29 -6.47 5.96
C VAL A 145 16.88 -5.25 6.68
N ASP A 146 17.17 -5.38 7.99
CA ASP A 146 17.81 -4.34 8.77
C ASP A 146 19.20 -3.96 8.20
N SER A 147 20.03 -4.96 7.93
CA SER A 147 21.38 -4.75 7.38
C SER A 147 21.35 -4.03 6.03
N LEU A 148 20.43 -4.42 5.14
CA LEU A 148 20.25 -3.78 3.84
C LEU A 148 19.76 -2.32 3.99
N LEU A 149 18.76 -2.09 4.83
CA LEU A 149 18.24 -0.74 5.07
C LEU A 149 19.31 0.17 5.69
N ARG A 150 20.03 -0.26 6.72
CA ARG A 150 21.12 0.54 7.31
C ARG A 150 22.20 0.87 6.29
N THR A 151 22.60 -0.10 5.49
CA THR A 151 23.70 0.05 4.52
C THR A 151 23.31 1.00 3.39
N PHE A 152 22.20 0.77 2.71
CA PHE A 152 21.83 1.57 1.55
C PHE A 152 21.35 2.96 1.93
N ARG A 153 20.68 3.12 3.09
CA ARG A 153 20.28 4.43 3.60
C ARG A 153 21.42 5.18 4.32
N ARG A 154 22.56 4.51 4.51
CA ARG A 154 23.71 5.06 5.27
C ARG A 154 23.30 5.60 6.65
N ASN A 155 22.42 4.88 7.32
CA ASN A 155 21.85 5.27 8.59
C ASN A 155 22.01 4.11 9.59
N PRO A 156 22.75 4.30 10.74
CA PRO A 156 23.04 3.25 11.70
C PRO A 156 21.87 2.86 12.60
N TYR A 157 20.79 3.65 12.61
CA TYR A 157 19.61 3.31 13.40
C TYR A 157 18.92 2.03 12.88
N PRO A 158 18.19 1.31 13.75
CA PRO A 158 17.45 0.13 13.35
C PRO A 158 16.61 0.39 12.09
N PHE A 159 16.64 -0.57 11.17
CA PHE A 159 15.98 -0.49 9.87
C PHE A 159 16.35 0.75 9.03
N GLY A 160 17.56 1.28 9.22
CA GLY A 160 18.00 2.48 8.52
C GLY A 160 17.13 3.72 8.82
N GLY A 161 16.46 3.75 9.98
CA GLY A 161 15.55 4.82 10.39
C GLY A 161 14.21 4.85 9.66
N VAL A 162 13.84 3.78 8.93
CA VAL A 162 12.50 3.61 8.35
C VAL A 162 11.54 3.20 9.46
N GLN A 163 10.35 3.78 9.47
CA GLN A 163 9.29 3.33 10.37
C GLN A 163 8.81 1.94 9.95
N MET A 164 8.90 0.96 10.84
CA MET A 164 8.40 -0.39 10.61
C MET A 164 7.03 -0.57 11.26
N LEU A 165 6.08 -1.08 10.48
CA LEU A 165 4.77 -1.50 10.97
C LEU A 165 4.66 -3.02 10.79
N PHE A 166 4.84 -3.75 11.88
CA PHE A 166 4.70 -5.20 11.94
C PHE A 166 3.25 -5.56 12.22
N VAL A 167 2.58 -6.27 11.31
CA VAL A 167 1.17 -6.62 11.45
C VAL A 167 1.02 -8.14 11.46
N GLY A 168 0.35 -8.67 12.46
CA GLY A 168 0.11 -10.11 12.57
C GLY A 168 -0.26 -10.55 13.98
N ASP A 169 -0.50 -11.84 14.15
CA ASP A 169 -0.80 -12.47 15.44
C ASP A 169 0.23 -13.59 15.67
N VAL A 170 1.15 -13.39 16.62
CA VAL A 170 2.23 -14.35 16.93
C VAL A 170 1.73 -15.68 17.47
N PHE A 171 0.47 -15.75 17.91
CA PHE A 171 -0.18 -17.01 18.29
C PHE A 171 -0.70 -17.81 17.10
N GLN A 172 -0.67 -17.24 15.88
CA GLN A 172 -0.97 -17.97 14.66
C GLN A 172 0.23 -18.80 14.24
N LEU A 173 0.36 -19.09 12.94
CA LEU A 173 1.42 -19.97 12.44
C LEU A 173 2.80 -19.32 12.55
N PRO A 174 3.80 -20.06 13.05
CA PRO A 174 5.19 -19.62 13.10
C PRO A 174 5.84 -19.61 11.70
N PRO A 175 7.05 -19.06 11.59
CA PRO A 175 7.87 -19.23 10.38
C PRO A 175 8.09 -20.71 10.06
N VAL A 176 8.11 -21.04 8.77
CA VAL A 176 8.47 -22.38 8.31
C VAL A 176 9.99 -22.47 8.25
N VAL A 177 10.57 -23.30 9.12
CA VAL A 177 12.02 -23.47 9.21
C VAL A 177 12.35 -24.95 8.94
N PRO A 178 13.07 -25.27 7.85
CA PRO A 178 13.61 -26.63 7.64
C PRO A 178 14.44 -27.09 8.83
N SER A 179 14.47 -28.40 9.09
CA SER A 179 15.19 -28.94 10.26
C SER A 179 16.67 -28.58 10.27
N GLU A 180 17.31 -28.56 9.10
CA GLU A 180 18.73 -28.19 8.94
C GLU A 180 18.95 -26.71 9.30
N ASP A 181 18.08 -25.83 8.82
CA ASP A 181 18.11 -24.39 9.11
C ASP A 181 17.90 -24.11 10.60
N SER A 182 16.97 -24.86 11.23
CA SER A 182 16.66 -24.72 12.66
C SER A 182 17.88 -24.98 13.55
N VAL A 183 18.71 -25.98 13.20
CA VAL A 183 19.97 -26.24 13.94
C VAL A 183 20.95 -25.07 13.87
N ILE A 184 21.00 -24.39 12.71
CA ILE A 184 21.86 -23.24 12.52
C ILE A 184 21.32 -22.04 13.31
N LEU A 185 20.02 -21.70 13.14
CA LEU A 185 19.39 -20.54 13.76
C LEU A 185 19.45 -20.58 15.29
N LYS A 186 19.22 -21.74 15.92
CA LYS A 186 19.30 -21.92 17.38
C LYS A 186 20.65 -21.60 18.00
N ARG A 187 21.72 -21.49 17.21
CA ARG A 187 23.04 -21.07 17.70
C ARG A 187 23.16 -19.56 17.88
N PHE A 188 22.29 -18.80 17.22
CA PHE A 188 22.40 -17.34 17.14
C PHE A 188 21.16 -16.61 17.64
N TYR A 189 20.01 -17.26 17.64
CA TYR A 189 18.71 -16.68 17.98
C TYR A 189 18.01 -17.52 19.04
N GLU A 190 17.29 -16.87 19.93
CA GLU A 190 16.49 -17.51 20.97
C GLU A 190 15.30 -18.28 20.38
N SER A 191 14.73 -17.77 19.29
CA SER A 191 13.67 -18.43 18.55
C SER A 191 13.69 -18.03 17.07
N GLU A 192 12.92 -18.76 16.26
CA GLU A 192 12.74 -18.48 14.83
C GLU A 192 11.90 -17.24 14.52
N PHE A 193 11.17 -16.70 15.49
CA PHE A 193 10.24 -15.60 15.29
C PHE A 193 10.95 -14.26 15.06
N PHE A 194 10.27 -13.36 14.34
CA PHE A 194 10.77 -12.04 13.98
C PHE A 194 11.24 -11.22 15.19
N PHE A 195 10.59 -11.36 16.35
CA PHE A 195 10.95 -10.61 17.55
C PHE A 195 12.25 -11.08 18.20
N SER A 196 12.79 -12.23 17.81
CA SER A 196 14.12 -12.70 18.22
C SER A 196 15.24 -12.17 17.33
N ALA A 197 14.95 -11.43 16.25
CA ALA A 197 15.95 -10.77 15.43
C ALA A 197 16.78 -9.78 16.27
N HIS A 198 18.09 -9.69 16.01
CA HIS A 198 18.97 -8.74 16.71
C HIS A 198 18.55 -7.28 16.50
N ALA A 199 18.05 -6.95 15.31
CA ALA A 199 17.46 -5.64 15.03
C ALA A 199 16.26 -5.36 15.93
N MET A 200 15.39 -6.35 16.15
CA MET A 200 14.24 -6.21 17.03
C MET A 200 14.62 -6.00 18.49
N GLN A 201 15.69 -6.64 19.00
CA GLN A 201 16.16 -6.40 20.37
C GLN A 201 16.52 -4.94 20.63
N GLN A 202 16.95 -4.20 19.59
CA GLN A 202 17.22 -2.76 19.68
C GLN A 202 15.94 -1.92 19.63
N VAL A 203 14.88 -2.44 19.01
CA VAL A 203 13.59 -1.74 18.81
C VAL A 203 12.62 -2.00 19.96
N LEU A 204 12.67 -3.18 20.58
CA LEU A 204 11.72 -3.60 21.64
C LEU A 204 11.49 -2.56 22.74
N PRO A 205 12.52 -1.84 23.26
CA PRO A 205 12.31 -0.85 24.31
C PRO A 205 11.44 0.35 23.89
N THR A 206 11.32 0.60 22.59
CA THR A 206 10.56 1.74 22.02
C THR A 206 9.44 1.29 21.10
N LEU A 207 9.19 -0.03 21.01
CA LEU A 207 8.18 -0.62 20.15
C LEU A 207 6.78 -0.25 20.68
N CYS A 208 5.99 0.38 19.85
CA CYS A 208 4.59 0.62 20.14
C CYS A 208 3.80 -0.66 19.87
N TYR A 209 3.44 -1.39 20.94
CA TYR A 209 2.70 -2.64 20.85
C TYR A 209 1.19 -2.37 21.08
N ILE A 210 0.39 -2.55 20.03
CA ILE A 210 -1.08 -2.32 20.08
C ILE A 210 -1.80 -3.61 19.70
N GLU A 211 -2.68 -4.11 20.56
CA GLU A 211 -3.59 -5.22 20.26
C GLU A 211 -5.01 -4.70 19.93
N LEU A 212 -5.49 -4.98 18.72
CA LEU A 212 -6.89 -4.74 18.35
C LEU A 212 -7.80 -5.72 19.09
N LYS A 213 -8.68 -5.22 19.95
CA LYS A 213 -9.51 -6.03 20.86
C LYS A 213 -10.87 -6.37 20.27
N LYS A 214 -11.44 -5.50 19.42
CA LYS A 214 -12.78 -5.69 18.87
C LYS A 214 -12.78 -6.73 17.76
N ILE A 215 -13.58 -7.79 17.94
CA ILE A 215 -13.72 -8.90 17.00
C ILE A 215 -14.96 -8.66 16.15
N TYR A 216 -14.84 -8.81 14.83
CA TYR A 216 -15.92 -8.60 13.85
C TYR A 216 -16.35 -9.89 13.14
N ARG A 217 -15.63 -11.00 13.36
CA ARG A 217 -15.83 -12.27 12.63
C ARG A 217 -16.79 -13.21 13.33
N GLN A 218 -16.64 -13.37 14.65
CA GLN A 218 -17.44 -14.24 15.48
C GLN A 218 -18.37 -13.41 16.36
N ASN A 219 -19.61 -13.86 16.53
CA ASN A 219 -20.61 -13.17 17.35
C ASN A 219 -20.96 -13.95 18.64
N GLU A 220 -20.55 -15.21 18.76
CA GLU A 220 -20.83 -16.08 19.88
C GLU A 220 -19.75 -15.96 20.97
N LEU A 221 -20.08 -15.37 22.11
CA LEU A 221 -19.12 -15.10 23.18
C LEU A 221 -18.50 -16.38 23.76
N THR A 222 -19.24 -17.47 23.84
CA THR A 222 -18.74 -18.79 24.30
C THR A 222 -17.61 -19.28 23.37
N PHE A 223 -17.84 -19.24 22.09
CA PHE A 223 -16.82 -19.63 21.09
C PHE A 223 -15.62 -18.69 21.08
N ILE A 224 -15.84 -17.38 21.16
CA ILE A 224 -14.77 -16.40 21.28
C ILE A 224 -13.87 -16.67 22.49
N ASN A 225 -14.48 -16.94 23.67
CA ASN A 225 -13.73 -17.22 24.88
C ASN A 225 -12.96 -18.53 24.79
N LEU A 226 -13.53 -19.56 24.18
CA LEU A 226 -12.86 -20.83 23.92
C LEU A 226 -11.64 -20.61 23.00
N LEU A 227 -11.81 -19.89 21.88
CA LEU A 227 -10.71 -19.56 20.97
C LEU A 227 -9.59 -18.78 21.68
N ASN A 228 -9.92 -17.86 22.58
CA ASN A 228 -8.94 -17.12 23.36
C ASN A 228 -8.14 -18.04 24.28
N ARG A 229 -8.79 -18.98 24.96
CA ARG A 229 -8.10 -19.94 25.83
C ARG A 229 -7.23 -20.91 25.03
N VAL A 230 -7.68 -21.34 23.85
CA VAL A 230 -6.86 -22.13 22.93
C VAL A 230 -5.64 -21.34 22.45
N ARG A 231 -5.82 -20.08 22.08
CA ARG A 231 -4.73 -19.16 21.64
C ARG A 231 -3.63 -19.06 22.70
N GLU A 232 -4.03 -18.88 23.96
CA GLU A 232 -3.10 -18.65 25.08
C GLU A 232 -2.67 -19.93 25.80
N ASN A 233 -3.11 -21.09 25.30
CA ASN A 233 -2.89 -22.40 25.96
C ASN A 233 -3.40 -22.45 27.41
N LYS A 234 -4.54 -21.82 27.67
CA LYS A 234 -5.25 -21.79 28.97
C LYS A 234 -6.55 -22.58 28.89
N VAL A 235 -6.56 -23.68 28.13
CA VAL A 235 -7.77 -24.48 27.87
C VAL A 235 -8.21 -25.20 29.12
N LEU A 236 -9.50 -25.06 29.43
CA LEU A 236 -10.14 -25.70 30.57
C LEU A 236 -10.71 -27.07 30.17
N GLN A 237 -11.00 -27.94 31.15
CA GLN A 237 -11.63 -29.23 30.86
C GLN A 237 -12.99 -29.09 30.17
N GLU A 238 -13.75 -28.04 30.51
CA GLU A 238 -15.02 -27.71 29.86
C GLU A 238 -14.86 -27.38 28.37
N ASP A 239 -13.75 -26.75 28.00
CA ASP A 239 -13.47 -26.46 26.60
C ASP A 239 -13.20 -27.74 25.81
N TYR A 240 -12.43 -28.67 26.37
CA TYR A 240 -12.26 -30.01 25.78
C TYR A 240 -13.58 -30.74 25.64
N ASN A 241 -14.43 -30.70 26.62
CA ASN A 241 -15.77 -31.31 26.58
C ASN A 241 -16.62 -30.67 25.47
N THR A 242 -16.57 -29.32 25.34
CA THR A 242 -17.25 -28.57 24.28
C THR A 242 -16.72 -28.92 22.91
N LEU A 243 -15.41 -28.97 22.72
CA LEU A 243 -14.80 -29.37 21.46
C LEU A 243 -15.11 -30.84 21.12
N HIS A 244 -15.01 -31.73 22.09
CA HIS A 244 -15.29 -33.16 21.87
C HIS A 244 -16.78 -33.44 21.62
N SER A 245 -17.70 -32.57 22.05
CA SER A 245 -19.12 -32.68 21.68
C SER A 245 -19.34 -32.50 20.17
N LYS A 246 -18.37 -31.86 19.46
CA LYS A 246 -18.38 -31.69 18.01
C LYS A 246 -17.60 -32.78 17.26
N LEU A 247 -17.12 -33.82 17.96
CA LEU A 247 -16.38 -34.93 17.38
C LEU A 247 -17.34 -35.92 16.73
N ILE A 248 -17.22 -36.11 15.42
CA ILE A 248 -17.99 -37.09 14.64
C ILE A 248 -17.00 -37.92 13.83
N HIS A 249 -16.74 -39.13 14.30
CA HIS A 249 -15.83 -40.04 13.58
C HIS A 249 -16.35 -40.43 12.19
N GLY A 250 -15.49 -40.35 11.19
CA GLY A 250 -15.85 -40.72 9.82
C GLY A 250 -16.82 -39.77 9.13
N PHE A 251 -17.03 -38.57 9.68
CA PHE A 251 -17.89 -37.55 9.08
C PHE A 251 -17.42 -37.25 7.64
N ASN A 252 -18.31 -37.48 6.70
CA ASN A 252 -18.06 -37.29 5.27
C ASN A 252 -19.22 -36.51 4.65
N PRO A 253 -19.15 -35.16 4.70
CA PRO A 253 -20.24 -34.33 4.22
C PRO A 253 -20.47 -34.47 2.71
N SER A 254 -21.72 -34.31 2.31
CA SER A 254 -22.07 -34.18 0.90
C SER A 254 -21.54 -32.81 0.36
N THR A 255 -21.41 -32.69 -0.95
CA THR A 255 -21.00 -31.43 -1.58
C THR A 255 -22.02 -30.31 -1.32
N ASP A 256 -23.31 -30.66 -1.16
CA ASP A 256 -24.37 -29.70 -0.91
C ASP A 256 -24.37 -29.12 0.52
N ASP A 257 -23.67 -29.77 1.45
CA ASP A 257 -23.55 -29.30 2.83
C ASP A 257 -22.58 -28.12 2.99
N ASN A 258 -21.76 -27.82 1.97
CA ASN A 258 -20.79 -26.73 1.93
C ASN A 258 -19.74 -26.74 3.06
N TYR A 259 -19.39 -27.93 3.58
CA TYR A 259 -18.27 -28.07 4.51
C TYR A 259 -16.94 -28.00 3.77
N ILE A 260 -15.97 -27.35 4.41
CA ILE A 260 -14.56 -27.43 4.01
C ILE A 260 -13.76 -28.20 5.07
N THR A 261 -12.92 -29.13 4.63
CA THR A 261 -12.06 -29.87 5.54
C THR A 261 -10.72 -29.16 5.71
N LEU A 262 -10.38 -28.80 6.93
CA LEU A 262 -9.08 -28.25 7.29
C LEU A 262 -8.16 -29.38 7.75
N VAL A 263 -7.01 -29.51 7.10
CA VAL A 263 -6.02 -30.55 7.36
C VAL A 263 -4.64 -29.97 7.64
N THR A 264 -3.77 -30.74 8.29
CA THR A 264 -2.42 -30.28 8.67
C THR A 264 -1.40 -30.33 7.53
N THR A 265 -1.62 -31.17 6.49
CA THR A 265 -0.64 -31.39 5.40
C THR A 265 -1.23 -31.19 4.00
N ASN A 266 -0.38 -30.71 3.05
CA ASN A 266 -0.78 -30.56 1.65
C ASN A 266 -1.15 -31.90 0.99
N ARG A 267 -0.45 -32.99 1.34
CA ARG A 267 -0.72 -34.32 0.81
C ARG A 267 -2.16 -34.77 1.09
N LYS A 268 -2.62 -34.60 2.35
CA LYS A 268 -3.98 -34.98 2.76
C LYS A 268 -5.05 -34.12 2.08
N ALA A 269 -4.80 -32.80 1.94
CA ALA A 269 -5.71 -31.92 1.21
C ALA A 269 -5.86 -32.33 -0.26
N LEU A 270 -4.75 -32.63 -0.93
CA LEU A 270 -4.75 -33.05 -2.33
C LEU A 270 -5.45 -34.41 -2.51
N GLU A 271 -5.20 -35.35 -1.61
CA GLU A 271 -5.85 -36.68 -1.64
C GLU A 271 -7.38 -36.55 -1.52
N ILE A 272 -7.88 -35.78 -0.55
CA ILE A 272 -9.33 -35.56 -0.36
C ILE A 272 -9.92 -34.91 -1.62
N ASN A 273 -9.30 -33.82 -2.12
CA ASN A 273 -9.80 -33.12 -3.30
C ASN A 273 -9.83 -33.99 -4.54
N ASN A 274 -8.77 -34.77 -4.79
CA ASN A 274 -8.71 -35.70 -5.94
C ASN A 274 -9.73 -36.80 -5.83
N ASN A 275 -9.87 -37.46 -4.66
CA ASN A 275 -10.83 -38.51 -4.44
C ASN A 275 -12.26 -38.04 -4.67
N LYS A 276 -12.60 -36.85 -4.13
CA LYS A 276 -13.93 -36.21 -4.32
C LYS A 276 -14.15 -35.84 -5.80
N LEU A 277 -13.17 -35.22 -6.44
CA LEU A 277 -13.27 -34.86 -7.88
C LEU A 277 -13.45 -36.10 -8.76
N ASN A 278 -12.67 -37.19 -8.51
CA ASN A 278 -12.76 -38.40 -9.26
C ASN A 278 -14.09 -39.14 -9.07
N SER A 279 -14.71 -39.03 -7.89
CA SER A 279 -16.03 -39.65 -7.64
C SER A 279 -17.18 -38.99 -8.43
N ILE A 280 -16.98 -37.80 -8.99
CA ILE A 280 -17.96 -37.15 -9.86
C ILE A 280 -17.92 -37.73 -11.27
N SER A 281 -19.05 -38.18 -11.77
CA SER A 281 -19.14 -38.87 -13.06
C SER A 281 -19.12 -37.96 -14.28
N THR A 282 -19.24 -36.62 -14.08
CA THR A 282 -19.24 -35.64 -15.19
C THR A 282 -17.87 -35.49 -15.84
N THR A 283 -17.84 -35.11 -17.11
CA THR A 283 -16.60 -34.93 -17.87
C THR A 283 -15.75 -33.79 -17.29
N PRO A 284 -14.46 -33.98 -17.03
CA PRO A 284 -13.57 -32.93 -16.57
C PRO A 284 -13.30 -31.89 -17.65
N ARG A 285 -13.15 -30.64 -17.24
CA ARG A 285 -12.69 -29.54 -18.10
C ARG A 285 -11.49 -28.86 -17.50
N LYS A 286 -10.46 -28.68 -18.31
CA LYS A 286 -9.21 -28.00 -17.90
C LYS A 286 -9.21 -26.57 -18.38
N TYR A 287 -8.88 -25.66 -17.47
CA TYR A 287 -8.73 -24.24 -17.75
C TYR A 287 -7.31 -23.82 -17.44
N THR A 288 -6.56 -23.49 -18.48
CA THR A 288 -5.17 -23.01 -18.33
C THR A 288 -5.18 -21.51 -18.10
N ALA A 289 -4.38 -21.05 -17.14
CA ALA A 289 -4.16 -19.63 -16.90
C ALA A 289 -3.40 -18.98 -18.05
N GLU A 290 -3.75 -17.75 -18.36
CA GLU A 290 -2.98 -16.88 -19.24
C GLU A 290 -2.04 -16.03 -18.37
N ILE A 291 -0.75 -16.06 -18.70
CA ILE A 291 0.29 -15.36 -17.95
C ILE A 291 0.98 -14.39 -18.91
N ASP A 292 1.05 -13.13 -18.51
CA ASP A 292 1.75 -12.08 -19.25
C ASP A 292 2.82 -11.46 -18.35
N GLY A 293 3.98 -11.13 -18.93
CA GLY A 293 5.10 -10.57 -18.19
C GLY A 293 5.68 -11.52 -17.12
N THR A 294 6.15 -10.95 -16.02
CA THR A 294 6.80 -11.70 -14.93
C THR A 294 5.79 -12.02 -13.82
N PHE A 295 5.41 -13.29 -13.73
CA PHE A 295 4.53 -13.79 -12.66
C PHE A 295 5.07 -15.14 -12.15
N PRO A 296 5.88 -15.16 -11.06
CA PRO A 296 6.49 -16.37 -10.52
C PRO A 296 5.45 -17.39 -10.02
N THR A 297 5.78 -18.69 -10.15
CA THR A 297 4.88 -19.78 -9.75
C THR A 297 4.54 -19.79 -8.26
N GLU A 298 5.46 -19.32 -7.43
CA GLU A 298 5.34 -19.24 -5.97
C GLU A 298 4.23 -18.30 -5.52
N ILE A 299 3.86 -17.34 -6.37
CA ILE A 299 2.81 -16.36 -6.08
C ILE A 299 1.51 -16.62 -6.84
N PHE A 300 1.36 -17.77 -7.51
CA PHE A 300 0.10 -18.10 -8.19
C PHE A 300 -1.07 -18.10 -7.20
N PRO A 301 -2.12 -17.30 -7.46
CA PRO A 301 -3.30 -17.23 -6.58
C PRO A 301 -4.11 -18.53 -6.61
N THR A 302 -4.07 -19.26 -7.73
CA THR A 302 -4.67 -20.59 -7.90
C THR A 302 -3.79 -21.44 -8.82
N GLU A 303 -4.22 -22.67 -9.11
CA GLU A 303 -3.51 -23.58 -9.99
C GLU A 303 -3.43 -23.02 -11.43
N LYS A 304 -2.23 -23.17 -12.06
CA LYS A 304 -2.05 -22.80 -13.48
C LYS A 304 -3.04 -23.52 -14.40
N VAL A 305 -3.33 -24.77 -14.09
CA VAL A 305 -4.33 -25.58 -14.79
C VAL A 305 -5.38 -26.00 -13.77
N LEU A 306 -6.56 -25.40 -13.85
CA LEU A 306 -7.71 -25.80 -13.05
C LEU A 306 -8.38 -27.00 -13.74
N ASP A 307 -8.41 -28.15 -13.08
CA ASP A 307 -9.17 -29.31 -13.49
C ASP A 307 -10.47 -29.38 -12.71
N LEU A 308 -11.58 -29.11 -13.36
CA LEU A 308 -12.89 -28.93 -12.74
C LEU A 308 -13.93 -29.82 -13.38
N LYS A 309 -14.97 -30.15 -12.63
CA LYS A 309 -16.16 -30.87 -13.09
C LYS A 309 -17.43 -30.13 -12.64
N VAL A 310 -18.50 -30.25 -13.41
CA VAL A 310 -19.84 -29.86 -12.94
C VAL A 310 -20.13 -30.68 -11.67
N LYS A 311 -20.74 -30.05 -10.66
CA LYS A 311 -20.98 -30.56 -9.30
C LYS A 311 -19.71 -30.58 -8.42
N ALA A 312 -18.55 -30.08 -8.87
CA ALA A 312 -17.41 -29.94 -7.99
C ALA A 312 -17.62 -28.79 -6.99
N GLN A 313 -17.20 -29.01 -5.75
CA GLN A 313 -17.16 -27.99 -4.71
C GLN A 313 -15.94 -27.11 -4.92
N VAL A 314 -16.20 -25.79 -5.01
CA VAL A 314 -15.17 -24.78 -5.19
C VAL A 314 -15.33 -23.66 -4.18
N MET A 315 -14.27 -22.91 -3.95
CA MET A 315 -14.35 -21.64 -3.24
C MET A 315 -13.85 -20.49 -4.12
N PHE A 316 -14.45 -19.33 -3.94
CA PHE A 316 -13.93 -18.10 -4.49
C PHE A 316 -12.69 -17.67 -3.72
N ILE A 317 -11.66 -17.24 -4.44
CA ILE A 317 -10.37 -16.82 -3.85
C ILE A 317 -10.15 -15.31 -3.95
N ARG A 318 -11.17 -14.56 -4.33
CA ARG A 318 -11.14 -13.09 -4.44
C ARG A 318 -12.49 -12.48 -4.06
N ASN A 319 -12.42 -11.29 -3.46
CA ASN A 319 -13.62 -10.50 -3.19
C ASN A 319 -14.09 -9.81 -4.47
N ASN A 320 -15.37 -9.90 -4.78
CA ASN A 320 -15.99 -9.15 -5.87
C ASN A 320 -17.34 -8.61 -5.42
N LYS A 321 -17.37 -7.33 -5.02
CA LYS A 321 -18.61 -6.67 -4.52
C LYS A 321 -19.74 -6.68 -5.53
N ARG A 322 -19.43 -6.57 -6.84
CA ARG A 322 -20.42 -6.55 -7.91
C ARG A 322 -21.17 -7.89 -8.03
N LEU A 323 -20.45 -9.00 -7.85
CA LEU A 323 -21.01 -10.35 -7.85
C LEU A 323 -21.54 -10.77 -6.47
N GLY A 324 -21.28 -9.96 -5.44
CA GLY A 324 -21.60 -10.28 -4.05
C GLY A 324 -20.85 -11.50 -3.53
N VAL A 325 -19.59 -11.71 -3.95
CA VAL A 325 -18.74 -12.81 -3.50
C VAL A 325 -17.60 -12.30 -2.61
N TYR A 326 -17.19 -13.13 -1.67
CA TYR A 326 -16.03 -12.89 -0.83
C TYR A 326 -15.04 -14.06 -0.87
N ASN A 327 -13.80 -13.77 -0.55
CA ASN A 327 -12.74 -14.79 -0.50
C ASN A 327 -13.05 -15.83 0.59
N GLY A 328 -13.10 -17.10 0.20
CA GLY A 328 -13.52 -18.21 1.06
C GLY A 328 -14.99 -18.63 0.88
N MET A 329 -15.82 -17.91 0.13
CA MET A 329 -17.18 -18.31 -0.18
C MET A 329 -17.19 -19.61 -0.96
N ILE A 330 -17.89 -20.63 -0.43
CA ILE A 330 -17.98 -21.97 -0.99
C ILE A 330 -19.24 -22.09 -1.85
N GLY A 331 -19.14 -22.85 -2.92
CA GLY A 331 -20.28 -23.20 -3.75
C GLY A 331 -20.00 -24.43 -4.62
N THR A 332 -20.99 -24.84 -5.38
CA THR A 332 -20.95 -26.00 -6.28
C THR A 332 -21.05 -25.54 -7.73
N ILE A 333 -20.20 -26.03 -8.59
CA ILE A 333 -20.24 -25.70 -10.01
C ILE A 333 -21.52 -26.26 -10.63
N SER A 334 -22.35 -25.40 -11.19
CA SER A 334 -23.58 -25.77 -11.91
C SER A 334 -23.38 -25.80 -13.41
N GLU A 335 -22.55 -24.92 -13.99
CA GLU A 335 -22.29 -24.87 -15.43
C GLU A 335 -20.85 -24.43 -15.70
N MET A 336 -20.23 -24.97 -16.75
CA MET A 336 -18.87 -24.62 -17.19
C MET A 336 -18.86 -24.29 -18.68
N LYS A 337 -18.52 -23.05 -19.02
CA LYS A 337 -18.27 -22.57 -20.39
C LYS A 337 -16.79 -22.21 -20.58
N PRO A 338 -16.31 -21.97 -21.81
CA PRO A 338 -14.91 -21.58 -22.04
C PRO A 338 -14.47 -20.35 -21.25
N ASN A 339 -15.30 -19.33 -21.16
CA ASN A 339 -14.97 -18.01 -20.63
C ASN A 339 -15.72 -17.65 -19.35
N GLU A 340 -16.62 -18.49 -18.87
CA GLU A 340 -17.40 -18.25 -17.66
C GLU A 340 -17.74 -19.57 -16.95
N ILE A 341 -17.79 -19.53 -15.63
CA ILE A 341 -18.21 -20.65 -14.79
C ILE A 341 -19.32 -20.16 -13.90
N THR A 342 -20.42 -20.92 -13.82
CA THR A 342 -21.53 -20.63 -12.92
C THR A 342 -21.41 -21.53 -11.69
N VAL A 343 -21.39 -20.88 -10.53
CA VAL A 343 -21.30 -21.53 -9.21
C VAL A 343 -22.60 -21.24 -8.44
N THR A 344 -23.24 -22.29 -7.96
CA THR A 344 -24.38 -22.19 -7.06
C THR A 344 -23.85 -22.05 -5.65
N VAL A 345 -24.19 -20.97 -4.97
CA VAL A 345 -23.87 -20.73 -3.55
C VAL A 345 -25.15 -20.71 -2.73
N SER A 346 -25.06 -21.14 -1.47
CA SER A 346 -26.17 -21.06 -0.53
C SER A 346 -25.89 -19.98 0.52
N ASP A 347 -26.90 -19.19 0.88
CA ASP A 347 -26.83 -18.28 2.03
C ASP A 347 -27.07 -19.05 3.34
N ASP A 348 -26.95 -18.33 4.47
CA ASP A 348 -27.15 -18.90 5.81
C ASP A 348 -28.60 -19.38 6.04
N ASN A 349 -29.55 -18.91 5.25
CA ASN A 349 -30.96 -19.32 5.29
C ASN A 349 -31.25 -20.50 4.33
N GLY A 350 -30.24 -21.02 3.63
CA GLY A 350 -30.40 -22.10 2.66
C GLY A 350 -30.89 -21.68 1.28
N ASN A 351 -31.08 -20.37 1.01
CA ASN A 351 -31.47 -19.90 -0.32
C ASN A 351 -30.29 -20.06 -1.28
N LYS A 352 -30.53 -20.69 -2.41
CA LYS A 352 -29.53 -20.91 -3.45
C LYS A 352 -29.55 -19.78 -4.47
N ARG A 353 -28.38 -19.25 -4.82
CA ARG A 353 -28.22 -18.31 -5.93
C ARG A 353 -27.09 -18.74 -6.86
N ASN A 354 -27.27 -18.48 -8.14
CA ASN A 354 -26.25 -18.76 -9.15
C ASN A 354 -25.40 -17.53 -9.39
N ILE A 355 -24.09 -17.70 -9.36
CA ILE A 355 -23.10 -16.66 -9.60
C ILE A 355 -22.25 -17.08 -10.80
N THR A 356 -22.34 -16.33 -11.87
CA THR A 356 -21.50 -16.53 -13.05
C THR A 356 -20.26 -15.66 -12.92
N THR A 357 -19.09 -16.29 -12.88
CA THR A 357 -17.80 -15.60 -12.76
C THR A 357 -17.00 -15.75 -14.06
N PRO A 358 -16.48 -14.65 -14.59
CA PRO A 358 -15.48 -14.69 -15.66
C PRO A 358 -14.08 -14.98 -15.07
N ARG A 359 -13.09 -15.07 -15.95
CA ARG A 359 -11.67 -15.02 -15.52
C ARG A 359 -11.38 -13.65 -14.90
N GLU A 360 -10.55 -13.64 -13.89
CA GLU A 360 -10.05 -12.42 -13.26
C GLU A 360 -8.54 -12.29 -13.43
N ILE A 361 -8.05 -11.07 -13.41
CA ILE A 361 -6.65 -10.76 -13.57
C ILE A 361 -6.07 -10.40 -12.20
N TRP A 362 -5.00 -11.09 -11.82
CA TRP A 362 -4.12 -10.70 -10.71
C TRP A 362 -2.88 -10.05 -11.27
N GLU A 363 -2.52 -8.93 -10.71
CA GLU A 363 -1.34 -8.17 -11.08
C GLU A 363 -0.20 -8.48 -10.12
N ASN A 364 0.98 -8.78 -10.68
CA ASN A 364 2.22 -8.77 -9.94
C ASN A 364 2.77 -7.35 -10.00
N LYS A 365 2.74 -6.66 -8.88
CA LYS A 365 3.18 -5.27 -8.74
C LYS A 365 4.58 -5.23 -8.16
N ARG A 366 5.34 -4.21 -8.57
CA ARG A 366 6.64 -3.88 -8.01
C ARG A 366 6.61 -2.43 -7.55
N TYR A 367 7.23 -2.16 -6.41
CA TYR A 367 7.47 -0.79 -5.97
C TYR A 367 8.67 -0.23 -6.73
N GLU A 368 8.52 0.96 -7.29
CA GLU A 368 9.55 1.70 -8.00
C GLU A 368 9.57 3.15 -7.52
N TRP A 369 10.70 3.82 -7.74
CA TRP A 369 10.83 5.23 -7.44
C TRP A 369 10.58 6.04 -8.72
N ASP A 370 9.65 6.97 -8.65
CA ASP A 370 9.41 7.95 -9.71
C ASP A 370 10.22 9.22 -9.42
N GLU A 371 11.16 9.53 -10.33
CA GLU A 371 12.06 10.69 -10.19
C GLU A 371 11.36 12.02 -10.42
N GLU A 372 10.35 12.05 -11.28
CA GLU A 372 9.63 13.27 -11.64
C GLU A 372 8.69 13.68 -10.52
N GLU A 373 7.83 12.75 -10.10
CA GLU A 373 6.84 12.98 -9.04
C GLU A 373 7.41 12.82 -7.62
N LYS A 374 8.66 12.34 -7.50
CA LYS A 374 9.36 12.06 -6.21
C LYS A 374 8.54 11.22 -5.24
N GLN A 375 7.88 10.21 -5.76
CA GLN A 375 7.02 9.31 -5.00
C GLN A 375 7.32 7.85 -5.28
N VAL A 376 6.82 6.97 -4.39
CA VAL A 376 6.82 5.52 -4.59
C VAL A 376 5.60 5.16 -5.42
N ILE A 377 5.82 4.55 -6.59
CA ILE A 377 4.75 4.06 -7.48
C ILE A 377 4.68 2.54 -7.49
N GLU A 378 3.50 2.02 -7.79
CA GLU A 378 3.27 0.59 -8.01
C GLU A 378 3.23 0.31 -9.51
N THR A 379 4.25 -0.38 -10.04
CA THR A 379 4.32 -0.77 -11.46
C THR A 379 3.90 -2.23 -11.64
N VAL A 380 3.01 -2.51 -12.58
CA VAL A 380 2.60 -3.87 -12.92
C VAL A 380 3.68 -4.51 -13.80
N VAL A 381 4.35 -5.55 -13.27
CA VAL A 381 5.44 -6.27 -13.97
C VAL A 381 4.97 -7.57 -14.62
N GLY A 382 3.77 -8.02 -14.32
CA GLY A 382 3.15 -9.17 -14.94
C GLY A 382 1.73 -9.41 -14.47
N SER A 383 1.00 -10.24 -15.16
CA SER A 383 -0.38 -10.58 -14.82
C SER A 383 -0.64 -12.10 -14.95
N PHE A 384 -1.58 -12.57 -14.14
CA PHE A 384 -2.07 -13.93 -14.12
C PHE A 384 -3.59 -13.90 -14.29
N CYS A 385 -4.10 -14.41 -15.41
CA CYS A 385 -5.51 -14.41 -15.73
C CYS A 385 -6.08 -15.83 -15.63
N GLN A 386 -6.98 -16.05 -14.65
CA GLN A 386 -7.61 -17.35 -14.41
C GLN A 386 -8.98 -17.15 -13.74
N PHE A 387 -9.79 -18.20 -13.68
CA PHE A 387 -11.00 -18.19 -12.87
C PHE A 387 -10.65 -18.02 -11.39
N PRO A 388 -11.35 -17.16 -10.63
CA PRO A 388 -11.09 -16.90 -9.21
C PRO A 388 -11.63 -18.04 -8.32
N LEU A 389 -11.33 -19.28 -8.71
CA LEU A 389 -11.86 -20.48 -8.10
C LEU A 389 -10.74 -21.47 -7.73
N ARG A 390 -10.99 -22.28 -6.70
CA ARG A 390 -10.15 -23.40 -6.28
C ARG A 390 -11.04 -24.53 -5.77
N LEU A 391 -10.62 -25.80 -5.98
CA LEU A 391 -11.29 -26.93 -5.34
C LEU A 391 -11.28 -26.76 -3.81
N ALA A 392 -12.40 -27.02 -3.16
CA ALA A 392 -12.62 -26.65 -1.77
C ALA A 392 -13.28 -27.73 -0.92
N TRP A 393 -13.08 -29.02 -1.19
CA TRP A 393 -13.43 -30.05 -0.22
C TRP A 393 -12.44 -30.11 0.93
N ALA A 394 -11.14 -29.86 0.64
CA ALA A 394 -10.11 -29.77 1.66
C ALA A 394 -9.07 -28.70 1.34
N ILE A 395 -8.55 -28.07 2.38
CA ILE A 395 -7.47 -27.10 2.33
C ILE A 395 -6.58 -27.25 3.57
N THR A 396 -5.30 -26.91 3.48
CA THR A 396 -4.44 -26.92 4.66
C THR A 396 -4.73 -25.74 5.60
N VAL A 397 -4.48 -25.94 6.89
CA VAL A 397 -4.58 -24.86 7.89
C VAL A 397 -3.75 -23.64 7.47
N HIS A 398 -2.55 -23.83 6.92
CA HIS A 398 -1.71 -22.73 6.42
C HIS A 398 -2.39 -21.93 5.30
N LYS A 399 -2.95 -22.62 4.30
CA LYS A 399 -3.63 -21.96 3.17
C LYS A 399 -4.99 -21.36 3.56
N SER A 400 -5.58 -21.79 4.69
CA SER A 400 -6.82 -21.21 5.24
C SER A 400 -6.59 -19.91 6.00
N GLN A 401 -5.34 -19.50 6.22
CA GLN A 401 -5.02 -18.28 6.96
C GLN A 401 -5.64 -17.05 6.27
N GLY A 402 -6.29 -16.22 7.05
CA GLY A 402 -7.03 -15.06 6.55
C GLY A 402 -8.39 -15.35 5.89
N LEU A 403 -8.79 -16.64 5.72
CA LEU A 403 -10.11 -17.03 5.24
C LEU A 403 -11.11 -17.20 6.40
N THR A 404 -12.39 -17.27 6.04
CA THR A 404 -13.50 -17.47 7.00
C THR A 404 -14.54 -18.38 6.37
N PHE A 405 -15.04 -19.35 7.15
CA PHE A 405 -15.99 -20.34 6.68
C PHE A 405 -17.12 -20.51 7.70
N ASN A 406 -18.32 -20.72 7.22
CA ASN A 406 -19.47 -20.98 8.11
C ASN A 406 -19.50 -22.44 8.60
N LYS A 407 -19.00 -23.38 7.78
CA LYS A 407 -18.99 -24.82 8.09
C LYS A 407 -17.59 -25.41 7.85
N VAL A 408 -17.02 -25.97 8.90
CA VAL A 408 -15.65 -26.50 8.90
C VAL A 408 -15.62 -27.93 9.44
N VAL A 409 -14.98 -28.81 8.73
CA VAL A 409 -14.52 -30.11 9.26
C VAL A 409 -13.06 -29.94 9.63
N ALA A 410 -12.71 -30.05 10.90
CA ALA A 410 -11.35 -29.88 11.36
C ALA A 410 -10.70 -31.22 11.70
N ASP A 411 -9.72 -31.62 10.88
CA ASP A 411 -8.91 -32.81 11.09
C ASP A 411 -7.50 -32.40 11.54
N ILE A 412 -7.42 -32.01 12.80
CA ILE A 412 -6.28 -31.29 13.40
C ILE A 412 -5.75 -31.97 14.68
N GLY A 413 -6.25 -33.13 15.06
CA GLY A 413 -5.75 -33.87 16.22
C GLY A 413 -4.28 -34.26 16.13
N SER A 414 -3.72 -34.34 14.89
CA SER A 414 -2.31 -34.57 14.62
C SER A 414 -1.51 -33.26 14.40
N SER A 415 -1.96 -32.15 14.96
CA SER A 415 -1.22 -30.89 14.89
C SER A 415 0.16 -31.02 15.52
N PHE A 416 1.18 -30.48 14.84
CA PHE A 416 2.59 -30.60 15.19
C PHE A 416 3.32 -29.27 15.31
N THR A 417 2.63 -28.16 15.00
CA THR A 417 3.20 -26.81 15.02
C THR A 417 2.37 -25.89 15.91
N SER A 418 3.02 -24.97 16.61
CA SER A 418 2.32 -23.98 17.44
C SER A 418 1.30 -23.19 16.63
N GLY A 419 0.18 -22.84 17.25
CA GLY A 419 -0.90 -22.05 16.65
C GLY A 419 -1.79 -22.81 15.64
N GLN A 420 -1.45 -24.02 15.19
CA GLN A 420 -2.17 -24.75 14.16
C GLN A 420 -3.63 -25.00 14.53
N VAL A 421 -3.89 -25.46 15.77
CA VAL A 421 -5.25 -25.68 16.29
C VAL A 421 -6.02 -24.37 16.36
N TYR A 422 -5.41 -23.33 16.93
CA TYR A 422 -6.05 -22.01 17.03
C TYR A 422 -6.42 -21.45 15.66
N VAL A 423 -5.49 -21.51 14.68
CA VAL A 423 -5.77 -21.05 13.32
C VAL A 423 -6.92 -21.80 12.70
N ALA A 424 -6.94 -23.13 12.80
CA ALA A 424 -8.01 -23.95 12.23
C ALA A 424 -9.38 -23.63 12.84
N LEU A 425 -9.48 -23.63 14.17
CA LEU A 425 -10.74 -23.36 14.86
C LEU A 425 -11.22 -21.92 14.58
N SER A 426 -10.32 -20.95 14.55
CA SER A 426 -10.65 -19.54 14.28
C SER A 426 -11.08 -19.26 12.83
N ARG A 427 -11.02 -20.25 11.93
CA ARG A 427 -11.59 -20.12 10.58
C ARG A 427 -13.11 -20.23 10.59
N CYS A 428 -13.69 -20.95 11.54
CA CYS A 428 -15.13 -21.08 11.68
C CYS A 428 -15.75 -19.82 12.30
N THR A 429 -16.94 -19.44 11.82
CA THR A 429 -17.69 -18.29 12.34
C THR A 429 -18.44 -18.61 13.65
N SER A 430 -18.84 -19.88 13.85
CA SER A 430 -19.61 -20.33 15.02
C SER A 430 -19.19 -21.74 15.44
N LEU A 431 -19.49 -22.09 16.70
CA LEU A 431 -19.25 -23.44 17.20
C LEU A 431 -20.15 -24.47 16.52
N ASP A 432 -21.35 -24.10 16.10
CA ASP A 432 -22.29 -25.01 15.44
C ASP A 432 -21.86 -25.38 14.01
N GLY A 433 -21.11 -24.54 13.36
CA GLY A 433 -20.53 -24.85 12.05
C GLY A 433 -19.29 -25.76 12.12
N LEU A 434 -18.80 -26.09 13.32
CA LEU A 434 -17.58 -26.88 13.52
C LEU A 434 -17.88 -28.36 13.72
N VAL A 435 -17.21 -29.21 12.95
CA VAL A 435 -17.13 -30.66 13.15
C VAL A 435 -15.67 -31.06 13.31
N LEU A 436 -15.36 -31.86 14.30
CA LEU A 436 -14.04 -32.50 14.45
C LEU A 436 -14.10 -33.94 13.98
N THR A 437 -13.06 -34.39 13.26
CA THR A 437 -12.91 -35.80 12.85
C THR A 437 -11.84 -36.53 13.64
N SER A 438 -11.01 -35.78 14.35
CA SER A 438 -10.00 -36.29 15.26
C SER A 438 -10.07 -35.54 16.60
N PRO A 439 -9.84 -36.22 17.74
CA PRO A 439 -9.92 -35.58 19.06
C PRO A 439 -8.76 -34.57 19.22
N ILE A 440 -9.08 -33.39 19.79
CA ILE A 440 -8.09 -32.42 20.19
C ILE A 440 -7.61 -32.76 21.59
N THR A 441 -6.35 -33.15 21.70
CA THR A 441 -5.72 -33.45 22.99
C THR A 441 -4.87 -32.26 23.47
N PRO A 442 -4.54 -32.18 24.77
CA PRO A 442 -3.62 -31.14 25.28
C PRO A 442 -2.30 -31.07 24.50
N ARG A 443 -1.82 -32.22 23.98
CA ARG A 443 -0.59 -32.26 23.16
C ARG A 443 -0.70 -31.60 21.80
N ALA A 444 -1.92 -31.49 21.25
CA ALA A 444 -2.16 -30.84 19.97
C ALA A 444 -2.18 -29.31 20.08
N ILE A 445 -2.47 -28.78 21.27
CA ILE A 445 -2.49 -27.33 21.54
C ILE A 445 -1.10 -26.90 21.97
N ILE A 446 -0.31 -26.47 21.00
CA ILE A 446 1.09 -26.10 21.18
C ILE A 446 1.20 -24.57 21.18
N THR A 447 1.79 -24.01 22.21
CA THR A 447 2.15 -22.57 22.27
C THR A 447 3.62 -22.44 22.61
N ASN A 448 4.29 -21.52 21.91
CA ASN A 448 5.71 -21.27 22.12
C ASN A 448 5.90 -20.33 23.34
N HIS A 449 6.80 -20.66 24.25
CA HIS A 449 7.08 -19.88 25.46
C HIS A 449 7.56 -18.45 25.12
N ASN A 450 8.41 -18.31 24.07
CA ASN A 450 8.91 -17.01 23.64
C ASN A 450 7.80 -16.10 23.13
N VAL A 451 6.72 -16.67 22.55
CA VAL A 451 5.52 -15.92 22.17
C VAL A 451 4.82 -15.37 23.40
N LEU A 452 4.65 -16.19 24.46
CA LEU A 452 4.01 -15.75 25.70
C LEU A 452 4.80 -14.60 26.35
N ASN A 453 6.13 -14.69 26.40
CA ASN A 453 6.98 -13.64 26.94
C ASN A 453 6.90 -12.34 26.11
N PHE A 454 6.93 -12.46 24.77
CA PHE A 454 6.84 -11.31 23.90
C PHE A 454 5.52 -10.57 24.06
N THR A 455 4.42 -11.28 24.25
CA THR A 455 3.08 -10.67 24.36
C THR A 455 2.82 -9.93 25.67
N GLN A 456 3.71 -10.04 26.66
CA GLN A 456 3.64 -9.25 27.90
C GLN A 456 4.05 -7.77 27.69
N ASN A 457 4.62 -7.44 26.54
CA ASN A 457 5.10 -6.08 26.22
C ASN A 457 3.99 -5.19 25.59
N GLU A 458 2.69 -5.50 25.75
CA GLU A 458 1.61 -4.64 25.27
C GLU A 458 1.70 -3.25 25.92
N SER A 459 1.73 -2.21 25.09
CA SER A 459 1.81 -0.84 25.57
C SER A 459 0.51 -0.41 26.26
N SER A 460 0.63 0.20 27.44
CA SER A 460 -0.52 0.73 28.13
C SER A 460 -1.13 1.93 27.38
N LYS A 461 -2.44 2.16 27.55
CA LYS A 461 -3.11 3.34 26.94
C LYS A 461 -2.47 4.66 27.37
N MET A 462 -2.00 4.75 28.60
CA MET A 462 -1.34 5.93 29.15
C MET A 462 -0.01 6.20 28.43
N GLU A 463 0.84 5.18 28.28
CA GLU A 463 2.11 5.28 27.53
C GLU A 463 1.86 5.68 26.08
N LEU A 464 0.85 5.08 25.43
CA LEU A 464 0.48 5.43 24.06
C LEU A 464 0.11 6.90 23.94
N GLN A 465 -0.68 7.42 24.87
CA GLN A 465 -1.14 8.82 24.82
C GLN A 465 -0.02 9.81 25.15
N GLU A 466 0.81 9.52 26.15
CA GLU A 466 1.94 10.36 26.57
C GLU A 466 2.98 10.50 25.45
N ASN A 467 3.24 9.46 24.69
CA ASN A 467 4.21 9.49 23.58
C ASN A 467 3.63 10.07 22.28
N LEU A 468 2.31 9.99 22.10
CA LEU A 468 1.65 10.42 20.86
C LEU A 468 1.55 11.95 20.75
N ASN A 469 1.17 12.64 21.83
CA ASN A 469 0.96 14.08 21.80
C ASN A 469 2.22 14.88 21.41
N PRO A 470 3.42 14.60 21.97
CA PRO A 470 4.65 15.24 21.51
C PRO A 470 4.95 14.98 20.03
N SER A 471 4.72 13.76 19.57
CA SER A 471 4.97 13.38 18.17
C SER A 471 4.00 14.07 17.20
N LYS A 472 2.73 14.20 17.57
CA LYS A 472 1.75 15.00 16.81
C LYS A 472 2.17 16.47 16.74
N ALA A 473 2.61 17.05 17.85
CA ALA A 473 3.13 18.42 17.86
C ALA A 473 4.30 18.55 16.86
N ASP A 474 5.29 17.68 16.93
CA ASP A 474 6.46 17.68 16.03
C ASP A 474 6.07 17.52 14.56
N PHE A 475 5.10 16.65 14.27
CA PHE A 475 4.57 16.45 12.92
C PHE A 475 3.94 17.74 12.38
N TYR A 476 3.04 18.37 13.13
CA TYR A 476 2.36 19.58 12.70
C TYR A 476 3.29 20.78 12.66
N TYR A 477 4.26 20.91 13.57
CA TYR A 477 5.31 21.93 13.47
C TYR A 477 6.16 21.76 12.19
N LYS A 478 6.49 20.50 11.82
CA LYS A 478 7.21 20.23 10.57
C LYS A 478 6.36 20.58 9.34
N LYS A 479 5.07 20.24 9.37
CA LYS A 479 4.12 20.52 8.29
C LYS A 479 3.90 22.03 8.11
N SER A 480 3.69 22.76 9.21
CA SER A 480 3.62 24.22 9.22
C SER A 480 4.87 24.85 8.60
N ARG A 481 6.06 24.33 8.94
CA ARG A 481 7.33 24.78 8.34
C ARG A 481 7.39 24.55 6.84
N SER A 482 6.93 23.39 6.39
CA SER A 482 6.89 23.04 4.96
C SER A 482 5.93 23.95 4.21
N ALA A 483 4.72 24.17 4.74
CA ALA A 483 3.74 25.08 4.17
C ALA A 483 4.27 26.52 4.06
N PHE A 484 5.01 26.98 5.07
CA PHE A 484 5.69 28.26 5.02
C PHE A 484 6.71 28.34 3.87
N GLN A 485 7.54 27.31 3.70
CA GLN A 485 8.52 27.26 2.60
C GLN A 485 7.87 27.27 1.21
N GLN A 486 6.65 26.76 1.12
CA GLN A 486 5.82 26.77 -0.09
C GLN A 486 5.00 28.06 -0.25
N MET A 487 5.20 29.06 0.64
CA MET A 487 4.45 30.32 0.69
C MET A 487 2.93 30.14 0.89
N ASN A 488 2.51 29.05 1.49
CA ASN A 488 1.12 28.79 1.85
C ASN A 488 0.87 29.22 3.31
N ALA A 489 0.49 30.48 3.48
CA ALA A 489 0.32 31.07 4.81
C ALA A 489 -0.84 30.47 5.61
N GLU A 490 -1.97 30.17 4.95
CA GLU A 490 -3.17 29.62 5.60
C GLU A 490 -2.86 28.24 6.20
N GLN A 491 -2.33 27.33 5.39
CA GLN A 491 -1.93 25.99 5.85
C GLN A 491 -0.85 26.05 6.94
N CYS A 492 0.09 27.03 6.83
CA CYS A 492 1.14 27.22 7.83
C CYS A 492 0.54 27.57 9.20
N ILE A 493 -0.44 28.47 9.25
CA ILE A 493 -1.08 28.89 10.49
C ILE A 493 -1.95 27.78 11.07
N ASP A 494 -2.75 27.10 10.26
CA ASP A 494 -3.62 26.00 10.69
C ASP A 494 -2.81 24.85 11.32
N ASP A 495 -1.72 24.45 10.66
CA ASP A 495 -0.82 23.41 11.18
C ASP A 495 -0.10 23.89 12.46
N LEU A 496 0.26 25.18 12.56
CA LEU A 496 0.86 25.76 13.75
C LEU A 496 -0.12 25.73 14.94
N TYR A 497 -1.35 26.15 14.74
CA TYR A 497 -2.40 26.09 15.75
C TYR A 497 -2.64 24.67 16.24
N THR A 498 -2.70 23.73 15.31
CA THR A 498 -2.87 22.30 15.62
C THR A 498 -1.70 21.78 16.46
N ALA A 499 -0.45 22.14 16.08
CA ALA A 499 0.75 21.75 16.84
C ALA A 499 0.72 22.27 18.29
N ILE A 500 0.36 23.54 18.47
CA ILE A 500 0.28 24.21 19.79
C ILE A 500 -0.75 23.52 20.69
N GLY A 501 -1.85 23.01 20.12
CA GLY A 501 -2.88 22.27 20.85
C GLY A 501 -2.35 20.96 21.47
N TYR A 502 -1.31 20.35 20.87
CA TYR A 502 -0.66 19.15 21.41
C TYR A 502 0.51 19.48 22.34
N ARG A 503 1.34 20.45 21.98
CA ARG A 503 2.48 20.92 22.79
C ARG A 503 2.79 22.37 22.45
N ASN A 504 2.75 23.21 23.45
CA ASN A 504 3.02 24.64 23.29
C ASN A 504 4.51 24.95 23.38
N ASP A 505 5.18 24.97 22.22
CA ASP A 505 6.62 25.30 22.13
C ASP A 505 6.90 26.79 21.92
N ILE A 506 5.86 27.64 21.81
CA ILE A 506 6.01 29.08 21.47
C ILE A 506 6.93 29.80 22.46
N THR A 507 6.87 29.44 23.73
CA THR A 507 7.67 30.06 24.81
C THR A 507 9.12 29.58 24.84
N THR A 508 9.48 28.55 24.04
CA THR A 508 10.83 27.97 24.05
C THR A 508 11.84 28.88 23.33
N PRO A 509 13.10 28.92 23.81
CA PRO A 509 14.16 29.67 23.13
C PRO A 509 14.39 29.21 21.68
N GLN A 510 14.18 27.91 21.41
CA GLN A 510 14.30 27.29 20.08
C GLN A 510 13.24 27.85 19.12
N PHE A 511 11.99 27.93 19.56
CA PHE A 511 10.90 28.48 18.75
C PHE A 511 11.11 29.98 18.49
N ARG A 512 11.52 30.75 19.52
CA ARG A 512 11.87 32.18 19.38
C ARG A 512 12.98 32.36 18.33
N LYS A 513 14.03 31.56 18.39
CA LYS A 513 15.13 31.59 17.39
C LYS A 513 14.61 31.27 15.98
N PHE A 514 13.75 30.29 15.87
CA PHE A 514 13.11 29.91 14.62
C PHE A 514 12.29 31.07 14.03
N ILE A 515 11.38 31.66 14.79
CA ILE A 515 10.56 32.80 14.35
C ILE A 515 11.45 34.00 13.94
N LEU A 516 12.52 34.30 14.69
CA LEU A 516 13.45 35.37 14.32
C LEU A 516 14.14 35.13 12.98
N ILE A 517 14.53 33.87 12.67
CA ILE A 517 15.13 33.52 11.40
C ILE A 517 14.09 33.70 10.26
N TYR A 518 12.86 33.29 10.49
CA TYR A 518 11.76 33.39 9.53
C TYR A 518 11.39 34.84 9.22
N LEU A 519 11.22 35.66 10.25
CA LEU A 519 10.94 37.07 10.07
C LEU A 519 12.08 37.76 9.31
N LYS A 520 13.35 37.47 9.65
CA LYS A 520 14.50 37.99 8.88
C LYS A 520 14.48 37.56 7.41
N TYR A 521 14.04 36.35 7.12
CA TYR A 521 13.92 35.87 5.73
C TYR A 521 12.81 36.59 4.98
N ILE A 522 11.62 36.71 5.58
CA ILE A 522 10.49 37.50 5.01
C ILE A 522 10.91 38.95 4.76
N PHE A 523 11.50 39.61 5.73
CA PHE A 523 11.96 41.00 5.57
C PHE A 523 13.01 41.14 4.45
N ARG A 524 13.87 40.12 4.26
CA ARG A 524 14.81 40.12 3.13
C ARG A 524 14.11 39.94 1.77
N LEU A 525 13.11 39.09 1.70
CA LEU A 525 12.32 38.89 0.47
C LEU A 525 11.54 40.16 0.10
N LEU A 526 10.83 40.76 1.07
CA LEU A 526 10.09 42.00 0.88
C LEU A 526 11.02 43.13 0.40
N LYS A 527 12.16 43.29 1.07
CA LYS A 527 13.15 44.32 0.69
C LYS A 527 13.74 44.06 -0.70
N LYS A 528 13.95 42.77 -1.11
CA LYS A 528 14.43 42.44 -2.43
C LYS A 528 13.40 42.74 -3.52
N HIS A 529 12.12 42.51 -3.22
CA HIS A 529 11.02 42.83 -4.14
C HIS A 529 10.86 44.32 -4.33
N GLU A 530 10.89 45.09 -3.23
CA GLU A 530 10.85 46.54 -3.22
C GLU A 530 12.00 47.15 -4.05
N VAL A 531 13.22 46.66 -3.87
CA VAL A 531 14.39 47.15 -4.63
C VAL A 531 14.25 46.84 -6.12
N LYS A 532 13.67 45.68 -6.49
CA LYS A 532 13.49 45.31 -7.89
C LYS A 532 12.40 46.17 -8.57
N GLU A 533 11.26 46.39 -7.92
CA GLU A 533 10.19 47.26 -8.44
C GLU A 533 10.65 48.71 -8.62
N ASN A 534 11.38 49.25 -7.62
CA ASN A 534 11.93 50.61 -7.72
C ASN A 534 12.95 50.72 -8.86
N SER A 535 13.82 49.73 -9.04
CA SER A 535 14.79 49.71 -10.19
C SER A 535 14.06 49.67 -11.55
N GLU A 536 13.01 48.87 -11.69
CA GLU A 536 12.25 48.80 -12.97
C GLU A 536 11.48 50.11 -13.26
N LEU A 537 11.04 50.84 -12.21
CA LEU A 537 10.42 52.18 -12.37
C LEU A 537 11.44 53.25 -12.71
N GLU A 538 12.61 53.23 -12.06
CA GLU A 538 13.71 54.16 -12.37
C GLU A 538 14.22 53.98 -13.81
N ASP A 539 14.36 52.76 -14.28
CA ASP A 539 14.73 52.44 -15.67
C ASP A 539 13.70 52.97 -16.69
N LYS A 540 12.37 52.86 -16.34
CA LYS A 540 11.30 53.46 -17.19
C LYS A 540 11.32 54.97 -17.20
N ILE A 541 11.55 55.63 -16.06
CA ILE A 541 11.66 57.07 -15.97
C ILE A 541 12.85 57.55 -16.81
N THR A 542 14.02 56.92 -16.67
CA THR A 542 15.23 57.28 -17.44
C THR A 542 15.01 57.09 -18.96
N ALA A 543 14.32 56.05 -19.39
CA ALA A 543 13.96 55.82 -20.78
C ALA A 543 13.01 56.88 -21.34
N LEU A 544 12.03 57.36 -20.52
CA LEU A 544 11.10 58.41 -20.90
C LEU A 544 11.81 59.78 -20.97
N GLU A 545 12.67 60.10 -20.00
CA GLU A 545 13.49 61.34 -19.97
C GLU A 545 14.40 61.39 -21.20
N SER A 546 15.05 60.28 -21.57
CA SER A 546 15.85 60.17 -22.79
C SER A 546 15.03 60.43 -24.09
N LYS A 547 13.76 59.99 -24.08
CA LYS A 547 12.82 60.23 -25.17
C LYS A 547 12.36 61.67 -25.29
N VAL A 548 12.06 62.30 -24.14
CA VAL A 548 11.76 63.74 -24.05
C VAL A 548 12.95 64.55 -24.56
N TYR A 549 14.16 64.31 -24.08
CA TYR A 549 15.39 64.99 -24.50
C TYR A 549 15.63 64.87 -26.01
N LYS A 550 15.41 63.68 -26.62
CA LYS A 550 15.51 63.52 -28.06
C LYS A 550 14.44 64.29 -28.84
N LEU A 551 13.25 64.43 -28.32
CA LEU A 551 12.18 65.23 -28.93
C LEU A 551 12.42 66.73 -28.78
N GLU A 552 12.98 67.17 -27.69
CA GLU A 552 13.37 68.58 -27.47
C GLU A 552 14.52 69.01 -28.33
N THR A 553 15.57 68.14 -28.54
CA THR A 553 16.69 68.41 -29.45
C THR A 553 16.25 68.42 -30.92
N ALA A 554 15.30 67.52 -31.28
CA ALA A 554 14.73 67.50 -32.65
C ALA A 554 13.81 68.71 -32.90
N SER A 555 13.19 69.30 -31.88
CA SER A 555 12.35 70.51 -31.94
C SER A 555 13.20 71.78 -32.22
N SER A 556 14.43 71.85 -31.72
CA SER A 556 15.33 72.98 -31.96
C SER A 556 15.90 73.06 -33.38
N GLU A 557 15.79 71.99 -34.18
CA GLU A 557 16.28 71.93 -35.57
C GLU A 557 15.21 72.21 -36.65
N LYS A 558 13.87 72.23 -36.29
CA LYS A 558 12.81 72.45 -37.31
C LYS A 558 11.58 73.20 -36.72
N ASP A 559 11.49 74.50 -36.96
CA ASP A 559 10.36 75.36 -36.62
C ASP A 559 9.01 75.03 -37.29
N SER A 560 8.93 74.02 -38.16
CA SER A 560 7.71 73.63 -38.89
C SER A 560 6.99 72.39 -38.37
N LEU A 561 7.50 71.73 -37.28
CA LEU A 561 6.90 70.52 -36.69
C LEU A 561 6.43 70.77 -35.24
N LEU A 562 6.39 72.01 -34.81
CA LEU A 562 6.19 72.39 -33.42
C LEU A 562 4.81 71.98 -32.80
N SER A 563 3.74 71.83 -33.59
CA SER A 563 2.41 71.58 -32.99
C SER A 563 2.23 70.11 -32.57
N ASN A 564 2.80 69.15 -33.30
CA ASN A 564 2.65 67.72 -32.95
C ASN A 564 3.65 67.26 -31.89
N SER A 565 4.87 67.84 -31.90
CA SER A 565 5.91 67.52 -30.91
C SER A 565 5.54 68.00 -29.50
N ASN A 566 4.91 69.19 -29.38
CA ASN A 566 4.48 69.75 -28.11
C ASN A 566 3.35 68.91 -27.45
N ILE A 567 2.46 68.31 -28.25
CA ILE A 567 1.42 67.39 -27.73
C ILE A 567 2.08 66.13 -27.16
N THR A 568 3.01 65.54 -27.89
CA THR A 568 3.70 64.32 -27.44
C THR A 568 4.61 64.55 -26.22
N ILE A 569 5.28 65.71 -26.14
CA ILE A 569 6.06 66.11 -24.98
C ILE A 569 5.14 66.31 -23.76
N GLY A 570 3.97 66.97 -23.96
CA GLY A 570 2.96 67.12 -22.90
C GLY A 570 2.45 65.78 -22.38
N GLU A 571 2.16 64.83 -23.24
CA GLU A 571 1.72 63.46 -22.88
C GLU A 571 2.79 62.72 -22.10
N LEU A 572 4.05 62.72 -22.59
CA LEU A 572 5.17 62.07 -21.92
C LEU A 572 5.52 62.73 -20.57
N THR A 573 5.41 64.04 -20.48
CA THR A 573 5.61 64.77 -19.20
C THR A 573 4.53 64.44 -18.20
N THR A 574 3.28 64.27 -18.67
CA THR A 574 2.15 63.82 -17.82
C THR A 574 2.36 62.40 -17.33
N GLU A 575 2.88 61.52 -18.18
CA GLU A 575 3.17 60.13 -17.82
C GLU A 575 4.35 60.03 -16.83
N ILE A 576 5.41 60.84 -17.01
CA ILE A 576 6.51 60.95 -16.05
C ILE A 576 5.99 61.43 -14.67
N ASN A 577 5.17 62.47 -14.67
CA ASN A 577 4.58 63.00 -13.42
C ASN A 577 3.68 61.96 -12.72
N ASN A 578 2.88 61.22 -13.50
CA ASN A 578 2.06 60.12 -12.97
C ASN A 578 2.91 58.98 -12.41
N LEU A 579 4.02 58.62 -13.07
CA LEU A 579 4.95 57.59 -12.59
C LEU A 579 5.69 58.08 -11.33
N THR A 580 6.08 59.36 -11.27
CA THR A 580 6.73 59.95 -10.10
C THR A 580 5.77 59.98 -8.91
N GLU A 581 4.51 60.42 -9.10
CA GLU A 581 3.47 60.42 -8.08
C GLU A 581 3.15 58.97 -7.59
N ARG A 582 3.21 57.97 -8.50
CA ARG A 582 3.08 56.57 -8.11
C ARG A 582 4.25 56.08 -7.26
N VAL A 583 5.49 56.48 -7.59
CA VAL A 583 6.67 56.18 -6.75
C VAL A 583 6.55 56.81 -5.38
N GLU A 584 6.14 58.09 -5.27
CA GLU A 584 5.90 58.77 -3.99
C GLU A 584 4.72 58.15 -3.22
N THR A 585 3.66 57.73 -3.94
CA THR A 585 2.51 57.02 -3.36
C THR A 585 2.92 55.67 -2.80
N PHE A 586 3.74 54.89 -3.57
CA PHE A 586 4.28 53.60 -3.09
C PHE A 586 5.19 53.79 -1.87
N GLN A 587 6.03 54.82 -1.85
CA GLN A 587 6.85 55.16 -0.68
C GLN A 587 6.00 55.54 0.54
N THR A 588 4.85 56.16 0.31
CA THR A 588 3.89 56.56 1.37
C THR A 588 3.08 55.35 1.85
N ILE A 589 2.61 54.52 0.91
CA ILE A 589 1.88 53.28 1.21
C ILE A 589 2.76 52.29 1.99
N ASN A 590 4.05 52.19 1.65
CA ASN A 590 4.98 51.38 2.41
C ASN A 590 5.16 51.90 3.86
N LYS A 591 5.13 53.21 4.06
CA LYS A 591 5.13 53.79 5.41
C LYS A 591 3.83 53.57 6.18
N GLU A 592 2.69 53.51 5.48
CA GLU A 592 1.38 53.26 6.07
C GLU A 592 1.11 51.75 6.25
N ALA A 593 1.55 50.87 5.32
CA ALA A 593 1.42 49.44 5.44
C ALA A 593 2.10 48.86 6.69
N TYR A 594 3.18 49.52 7.16
CA TYR A 594 3.77 49.23 8.47
C TYR A 594 2.85 49.58 9.64
N LYS A 595 1.93 50.56 9.47
CA LYS A 595 0.92 50.91 10.46
C LYS A 595 -0.34 50.06 10.38
N GLU A 596 -0.73 49.62 9.18
CA GLU A 596 -1.96 48.84 8.94
C GLU A 596 -1.83 47.37 9.28
N LEU A 597 -0.63 46.79 9.20
CA LEU A 597 -0.37 45.39 9.63
C LEU A 597 -0.74 45.16 11.12
N PHE A 598 -0.89 46.20 11.86
CA PHE A 598 -1.35 46.19 13.26
C PHE A 598 -2.88 46.32 13.39
N GLN A 599 -3.57 46.83 12.37
CA GLN A 599 -5.02 47.06 12.41
C GLN A 599 -5.87 46.03 11.68
N GLU A 600 -5.28 45.17 10.80
CA GLU A 600 -6.03 44.21 10.01
C GLU A 600 -6.48 42.95 10.74
N LYS A 601 -6.22 42.84 12.03
CA LYS A 601 -6.75 41.74 12.85
C LYS A 601 -8.29 41.68 12.88
N GLN A 602 -8.97 42.74 12.48
CA GLN A 602 -10.44 42.84 12.53
C GLN A 602 -11.17 42.62 11.20
N LYS A 603 -10.47 42.63 10.07
CA LYS A 603 -11.13 42.45 8.74
C LYS A 603 -11.15 41.04 8.20
N PHE A 604 -10.53 40.08 8.90
CA PHE A 604 -10.37 38.69 8.44
C PHE A 604 -11.68 37.88 8.43
N GLU A 605 -12.70 38.33 9.13
CA GLU A 605 -14.00 37.65 9.20
C GLU A 605 -14.85 37.80 7.92
N ASN A 606 -14.63 38.85 7.14
CA ASN A 606 -15.41 39.09 5.91
C ASN A 606 -14.87 38.35 4.67
N PHE A 607 -13.68 37.79 4.75
CA PHE A 607 -13.07 37.07 3.62
C PHE A 607 -13.59 35.62 3.46
N LYS A 608 -14.21 35.07 4.50
CA LYS A 608 -14.79 33.71 4.47
C LYS A 608 -15.94 33.50 3.48
N ALA A 609 -16.62 34.59 3.09
CA ALA A 609 -17.77 34.50 2.19
C ALA A 609 -17.39 34.29 0.71
N ASN A 610 -16.24 34.82 0.27
CA ASN A 610 -15.82 34.74 -1.15
C ASN A 610 -15.05 33.45 -1.50
N THR A 611 -14.56 32.71 -0.51
CA THR A 611 -13.79 31.47 -0.73
C THR A 611 -14.70 30.30 -1.16
N SER A 612 -16.00 30.38 -0.86
CA SER A 612 -16.98 29.34 -1.23
C SER A 612 -17.20 29.24 -2.76
N GLU A 613 -17.07 30.35 -3.47
CA GLU A 613 -17.29 30.44 -4.92
C GLU A 613 -16.11 29.80 -5.70
N ILE A 614 -14.89 30.04 -5.25
CA ILE A 614 -13.67 29.46 -5.87
C ILE A 614 -13.59 27.94 -5.63
N ILE A 615 -14.07 27.44 -4.51
CA ILE A 615 -14.16 26.00 -4.23
C ILE A 615 -15.16 25.34 -5.18
N GLY A 616 -16.31 26.01 -5.47
CA GLY A 616 -17.29 25.49 -6.42
C GLY A 616 -16.79 25.40 -7.87
N GLU A 617 -15.96 26.35 -8.30
CA GLU A 617 -15.33 26.32 -9.62
C GLU A 617 -14.25 25.23 -9.72
N ASN A 618 -13.47 25.01 -8.67
CA ASN A 618 -12.48 23.92 -8.64
C ASN A 618 -13.11 22.53 -8.67
N GLU A 619 -14.27 22.34 -8.03
CA GLU A 619 -15.01 21.08 -8.13
C GLU A 619 -15.57 20.85 -9.53
N LYS A 620 -15.98 21.91 -10.21
CA LYS A 620 -16.47 21.86 -11.59
C LYS A 620 -15.35 21.47 -12.56
N LEU A 621 -14.18 22.10 -12.42
CA LEU A 621 -12.98 21.80 -13.19
C LEU A 621 -12.44 20.37 -12.94
N LYS A 622 -12.52 19.88 -11.72
CA LYS A 622 -12.17 18.47 -11.42
C LYS A 622 -13.13 17.48 -12.08
N LYS A 623 -14.39 17.83 -12.20
CA LYS A 623 -15.37 16.97 -12.89
C LYS A 623 -15.12 16.93 -14.40
N GLU A 624 -14.85 18.07 -15.00
CA GLU A 624 -14.47 18.18 -16.41
C GLU A 624 -13.14 17.43 -16.70
N LEU A 625 -12.16 17.53 -15.81
CA LEU A 625 -10.90 16.81 -15.94
C LEU A 625 -11.09 15.29 -15.93
N ASN A 626 -11.98 14.78 -15.11
CA ASN A 626 -12.30 13.35 -15.08
C ASN A 626 -13.04 12.91 -16.35
N GLU A 627 -13.94 13.72 -16.87
CA GLU A 627 -14.61 13.45 -18.16
C GLU A 627 -13.62 13.41 -19.33
N TYR A 628 -12.61 14.29 -19.34
CA TYR A 628 -11.53 14.25 -20.34
C TYR A 628 -10.63 13.01 -20.18
N LYS A 629 -10.33 12.58 -18.94
CA LYS A 629 -9.59 11.33 -18.72
C LYS A 629 -10.34 10.11 -19.24
N ASP A 630 -11.64 10.07 -19.07
CA ASP A 630 -12.47 8.98 -19.59
C ASP A 630 -12.53 8.99 -21.12
N GLN A 631 -12.59 10.18 -21.74
CA GLN A 631 -12.50 10.32 -23.20
C GLN A 631 -11.12 9.88 -23.74
N ILE A 632 -10.03 10.20 -23.04
CA ILE A 632 -8.67 9.76 -23.41
C ILE A 632 -8.56 8.23 -23.31
N ASN A 633 -9.10 7.62 -22.27
CA ASN A 633 -9.13 6.17 -22.14
C ASN A 633 -9.94 5.49 -23.26
N LEU A 634 -11.06 6.07 -23.65
CA LEU A 634 -11.86 5.57 -24.76
C LEU A 634 -11.13 5.70 -26.10
N LEU A 635 -10.43 6.81 -26.32
CA LEU A 635 -9.60 7.03 -27.52
C LEU A 635 -8.43 6.07 -27.57
N ASN A 636 -7.77 5.80 -26.46
CA ASN A 636 -6.69 4.83 -26.37
C ASN A 636 -7.17 3.39 -26.66
N GLN A 637 -8.37 3.05 -26.22
CA GLN A 637 -8.99 1.75 -26.59
C GLN A 637 -9.30 1.68 -28.08
N LYS A 638 -9.81 2.76 -28.69
CA LYS A 638 -10.03 2.85 -30.14
C LYS A 638 -8.74 2.73 -30.93
N ASN A 639 -7.67 3.40 -30.49
CA ASN A 639 -6.35 3.34 -31.14
C ASN A 639 -5.76 1.92 -31.05
N LYS A 640 -5.90 1.22 -29.90
CA LYS A 640 -5.48 -0.19 -29.80
C LYS A 640 -6.28 -1.10 -30.73
N LYS A 641 -7.55 -0.81 -30.97
CA LYS A 641 -8.38 -1.57 -31.93
C LYS A 641 -7.94 -1.34 -33.37
N LEU A 642 -7.72 -0.10 -33.73
CA LEU A 642 -7.21 0.29 -35.06
C LEU A 642 -5.81 -0.27 -35.34
N ALA A 643 -4.92 -0.29 -34.34
CA ALA A 643 -3.60 -0.91 -34.47
C ALA A 643 -3.68 -2.42 -34.73
N LYS A 644 -4.62 -3.12 -34.09
CA LYS A 644 -4.88 -4.55 -34.35
C LYS A 644 -5.47 -4.77 -35.76
N GLU A 645 -6.32 -3.91 -36.24
CA GLU A 645 -6.88 -3.96 -37.60
C GLU A 645 -5.79 -3.67 -38.66
N ASN A 646 -4.94 -2.67 -38.43
CA ASN A 646 -3.80 -2.36 -39.31
C ASN A 646 -2.82 -3.54 -39.40
N ASN A 647 -2.50 -4.20 -38.27
CA ASN A 647 -1.66 -5.39 -38.27
C ASN A 647 -2.31 -6.57 -39.07
N LYS A 648 -3.66 -6.71 -38.99
CA LYS A 648 -4.35 -7.67 -39.84
C LYS A 648 -4.26 -7.33 -41.32
N HIS A 649 -4.40 -6.06 -41.67
CA HIS A 649 -4.25 -5.61 -43.06
C HIS A 649 -2.84 -5.79 -43.57
N THR A 650 -1.82 -5.52 -42.74
CA THR A 650 -0.41 -5.74 -43.10
C THR A 650 -0.15 -7.24 -43.36
N GLN A 651 -0.65 -8.14 -42.52
CA GLN A 651 -0.53 -9.59 -42.74
C GLN A 651 -1.27 -10.04 -44.01
N THR A 652 -2.43 -9.43 -44.31
CA THR A 652 -3.19 -9.74 -45.53
C THR A 652 -2.43 -9.25 -46.77
N ILE A 653 -1.82 -8.06 -46.72
CA ILE A 653 -0.97 -7.53 -47.80
C ILE A 653 0.24 -8.41 -48.02
N GLU A 654 0.92 -8.87 -46.95
CA GLU A 654 2.05 -9.80 -47.06
C GLU A 654 1.64 -11.15 -47.69
N SER A 655 0.46 -11.66 -47.33
CA SER A 655 -0.06 -12.91 -47.94
C SER A 655 -0.40 -12.74 -49.42
N LEU A 656 -1.03 -11.61 -49.78
CA LEU A 656 -1.34 -11.28 -51.17
C LEU A 656 -0.08 -11.03 -51.99
N ASN A 657 0.97 -10.41 -51.44
CA ASN A 657 2.26 -10.26 -52.13
C ASN A 657 2.95 -11.58 -52.36
N LYS A 658 2.88 -12.51 -51.42
CA LYS A 658 3.39 -13.91 -51.62
C LYS A 658 2.60 -14.65 -52.71
N GLU A 659 1.31 -14.40 -52.79
CA GLU A 659 0.44 -15.00 -53.83
C GLU A 659 0.72 -14.38 -55.21
N ILE A 660 0.95 -13.09 -55.30
CA ILE A 660 1.39 -12.36 -56.50
C ILE A 660 2.74 -12.89 -56.99
N GLU A 661 3.71 -13.12 -56.08
CA GLU A 661 5.02 -13.74 -56.46
C GLU A 661 4.83 -15.18 -56.96
N ARG A 662 3.96 -15.96 -56.32
CA ARG A 662 3.61 -17.32 -56.81
C ARG A 662 2.99 -17.29 -58.22
N VAL A 663 2.08 -16.36 -58.47
CA VAL A 663 1.44 -16.19 -59.80
C VAL A 663 2.44 -15.71 -60.83
N LYS A 664 3.35 -14.81 -60.50
CA LYS A 664 4.46 -14.38 -61.38
C LYS A 664 5.39 -15.50 -61.72
N ASN A 665 5.71 -16.36 -60.77
CA ASN A 665 6.55 -17.54 -61.00
C ASN A 665 5.85 -18.63 -61.82
N ILE A 666 4.53 -18.79 -61.68
CA ILE A 666 3.74 -19.71 -62.52
C ILE A 666 3.66 -19.16 -63.95
N SER A 667 3.45 -17.85 -64.12
CA SER A 667 3.46 -17.22 -65.43
C SER A 667 4.83 -17.29 -66.12
N TRP A 668 5.93 -17.26 -65.37
CA TRP A 668 7.26 -17.44 -65.89
C TRP A 668 7.55 -18.88 -66.29
N LEU A 669 7.08 -19.89 -65.50
CA LEU A 669 7.15 -21.31 -65.83
C LEU A 669 6.29 -21.66 -67.04
N GLN A 670 5.12 -21.08 -67.24
CA GLN A 670 4.28 -21.27 -68.42
C GLN A 670 4.94 -20.69 -69.72
N LYS A 671 5.74 -19.61 -69.57
CA LYS A 671 6.53 -19.08 -70.69
C LYS A 671 7.77 -19.95 -71.00
N LEU A 672 8.28 -20.75 -70.06
CA LEU A 672 9.44 -21.60 -70.25
C LEU A 672 9.07 -22.98 -70.86
N PHE A 673 7.83 -23.48 -70.63
CA PHE A 673 7.38 -24.80 -71.10
C PHE A 673 6.34 -24.76 -72.24
N GLY A 674 6.02 -23.57 -72.76
CA GLY A 674 5.04 -23.39 -73.83
C GLY A 674 5.65 -23.23 -75.23
N LYS A 675 6.54 -24.14 -75.61
CA LYS A 675 6.84 -24.46 -77.03
C LYS A 675 7.24 -25.89 -77.16
N LYS A 676 6.25 -26.73 -77.27
CA LYS A 676 6.10 -27.77 -78.29
C LYS A 676 4.68 -28.32 -78.25
#